data_50d2940c7e73942e094d2558d8ba88ec
#
_entry.id   50d2940c7e73942e094d2558d8ba88ec
#
_cell.length_a   1.000
_cell.length_b   1.000
_cell.length_c   1.000
_cell.angle_alpha   90.00
_cell.angle_beta   90.00
_cell.angle_gamma   90.00
#
_symmetry.space_group_name_H-M   'P 1'
#
loop_
_entity.id
_entity.type
_entity.pdbx_description
1 polymer ?
#
loop_
_entity_poly.entity_id
_entity_poly.type
_entity_poly.pdbx_seq_one_letter_code
_entity_poly.pdbx_strand_id
1 'polypeptide(L)'
;MRTHGDRARGVAMVAAAVLAAAVAGTPVNADASSLPSVKSGARPGPDILYAPQVDAPQLQNAGPWTAPPILVSGGEAYRGGEFLYQDFLYDDHGATGTQDPNDPFSEVEQLFSPKHGTLTYPTDAALANNAADLVELRVKPLKSETAFRVTLNTLKAPDRVAFTIALGDSPVARAWPDGAGVVSPAQLFLTVHGTTAALTDATTGAKLAPAATATLDSARRQIEVRVPHAAWNPGSSVVRMAAGVGVWDAAAGRYAQPGPTATATQPGGGVTSGAALFNMAFRTNEPVPKIYDPGIANTIAEGGALVKEDGSWWRERRQGDVLASGDVSEFSAEVDFSKLARRANDDSGVPKTGHIDRIFASKYDFGQGVDYSVKCLTSTASECTGRYVGQLQPYALYVPSKPLPAKGFGLVVSMHGLSANYNEFLGSHEAEQLGDRGTGSILASPESRGPDGGYKSYAEADVFEMWADVARHYKLNPELTDVTGYSMGGEGTYELASRWPDLWARAFPIVGPPTSAASFTSLRNIPVLAWYGQTDELVGPEMSEQAFLNAMQAGIRYDHWVFTPAGHITEGNNDEFGPAATFLGGATVDRNAAHVTYVVDPSLDTKADSATNHAYWLSGLTNRAAGSAGEIDVVSHASGVGDPPVLPVALSAGTLNGGSHGPVPYQRRTLDWGPAPAIPKADQLDVTVTNLSSVTVDAPRAGVSCNPKINLKSDGPTQVRIGGCPALPLPSNHACVDRRKFTFKLHHARRARVVAVKVFVNGKRRVSRRGHDIKRVTLKRLPRRKFKVKIVATQSGGSALISTRTYRGCTKSRPTTRGRHHRRS
;
A
#
# COMPACT_ATOMS: atom_id res chain seq x y z
N MET A 1 0.36 -48.61 63.92
CA MET A 1 0.14 -50.02 63.47
C MET A 1 0.15 -50.06 61.94
N ARG A 2 1.14 -50.73 61.37
CA ARG A 2 1.23 -51.30 60.04
C ARG A 2 1.01 -50.33 58.84
N THR A 3 2.00 -49.99 58.07
CA THR A 3 3.05 -50.63 57.19
C THR A 3 2.66 -50.71 55.72
N HIS A 4 3.56 -50.20 54.92
CA HIS A 4 3.90 -50.55 53.50
C HIS A 4 2.94 -50.11 52.43
N GLY A 5 3.33 -49.56 51.32
CA GLY A 5 4.53 -49.80 50.50
C GLY A 5 4.72 -48.86 49.34
N ASP A 6 5.97 -48.76 49.01
CA ASP A 6 6.59 -48.11 47.87
C ASP A 6 5.98 -48.49 46.51
N ARG A 7 5.88 -47.54 45.64
CA ARG A 7 6.26 -47.70 44.19
C ARG A 7 6.60 -46.39 43.52
N ALA A 8 7.84 -46.16 43.30
CA ALA A 8 8.38 -45.15 42.40
C ALA A 8 7.88 -45.36 40.98
N ARG A 9 7.42 -44.28 40.33
CA ARG A 9 7.32 -44.19 38.88
C ARG A 9 8.04 -42.93 38.42
N GLY A 10 9.13 -43.18 37.63
CA GLY A 10 9.94 -42.13 37.05
C GLY A 10 9.16 -41.26 36.08
N VAL A 11 9.38 -39.96 36.20
CA VAL A 11 8.96 -38.94 35.20
C VAL A 11 10.10 -38.81 34.21
N ALA A 12 9.90 -39.28 32.99
CA ALA A 12 10.81 -39.01 31.86
C ALA A 12 10.67 -37.57 31.44
N MET A 13 11.72 -36.77 31.60
CA MET A 13 11.87 -35.47 30.96
C MET A 13 12.09 -35.68 29.47
N VAL A 14 11.11 -35.26 28.67
CA VAL A 14 11.30 -35.06 27.23
C VAL A 14 11.87 -33.68 27.02
N ALA A 15 13.15 -33.59 26.73
CA ALA A 15 13.79 -32.37 26.27
C ALA A 15 13.40 -32.14 24.81
N ALA A 16 12.55 -31.15 24.57
CA ALA A 16 12.27 -30.66 23.23
C ALA A 16 13.41 -29.75 22.79
N ALA A 17 14.29 -30.27 21.92
CA ALA A 17 15.28 -29.44 21.23
C ALA A 17 14.58 -28.58 20.18
N VAL A 18 14.47 -27.27 20.43
CA VAL A 18 14.07 -26.30 19.41
C VAL A 18 15.29 -26.06 18.52
N LEU A 19 15.28 -26.61 17.32
CA LEU A 19 16.21 -26.22 16.25
C LEU A 19 15.85 -24.79 15.81
N ALA A 20 16.67 -23.83 16.22
CA ALA A 20 16.68 -22.51 15.61
C ALA A 20 17.37 -22.62 14.24
N ALA A 21 16.60 -22.68 13.16
CA ALA A 21 17.12 -22.52 11.82
C ALA A 21 17.49 -21.05 11.61
N ALA A 22 18.78 -20.77 11.43
CA ALA A 22 19.28 -19.50 10.97
C ALA A 22 18.77 -19.27 9.54
N VAL A 23 17.79 -18.41 9.38
CA VAL A 23 17.35 -17.93 8.07
C VAL A 23 18.30 -16.82 7.65
N ALA A 24 19.22 -17.13 6.75
CA ALA A 24 19.95 -16.13 5.97
C ALA A 24 18.91 -15.36 5.15
N GLY A 25 18.94 -14.03 5.24
CA GLY A 25 17.97 -13.16 4.58
C GLY A 25 17.99 -13.32 3.06
N THR A 26 17.11 -14.14 2.54
CA THR A 26 16.65 -14.07 1.16
C THR A 26 15.59 -12.98 1.11
N PRO A 27 15.51 -12.19 0.01
CA PRO A 27 14.41 -11.25 -0.14
C PRO A 27 13.09 -12.02 0.04
N VAL A 28 12.29 -11.61 1.02
CA VAL A 28 10.99 -12.22 1.28
C VAL A 28 10.08 -11.79 0.14
N ASN A 29 9.98 -12.64 -0.87
CA ASN A 29 8.88 -12.48 -1.83
C ASN A 29 7.57 -12.58 -1.05
N ALA A 30 6.62 -11.69 -1.33
CA ALA A 30 5.28 -11.79 -0.78
C ALA A 30 4.82 -13.25 -0.86
N ASP A 31 4.29 -13.78 0.24
CA ASP A 31 3.65 -15.09 0.17
C ASP A 31 2.52 -14.96 -0.86
N ALA A 32 2.67 -15.64 -1.99
CA ALA A 32 1.70 -15.59 -3.08
C ALA A 32 0.27 -15.97 -2.63
N SER A 33 0.14 -16.56 -1.43
CA SER A 33 -1.15 -16.85 -0.80
C SER A 33 -1.78 -15.65 -0.09
N SER A 34 -1.02 -14.59 0.20
CA SER A 34 -1.48 -13.37 0.86
C SER A 34 -2.00 -12.29 -0.11
N LEU A 35 -1.74 -12.44 -1.40
CA LEU A 35 -2.26 -11.54 -2.44
C LEU A 35 -3.47 -12.16 -3.17
N PRO A 36 -4.40 -11.33 -3.65
CA PRO A 36 -5.54 -11.80 -4.44
C PRO A 36 -5.10 -12.63 -5.64
N SER A 37 -5.69 -13.79 -5.83
CA SER A 37 -5.34 -14.68 -6.93
C SER A 37 -6.54 -15.40 -7.51
N VAL A 38 -6.46 -15.76 -8.78
CA VAL A 38 -7.49 -16.52 -9.48
C VAL A 38 -6.85 -17.64 -10.30
N LYS A 39 -7.60 -18.71 -10.51
CA LYS A 39 -7.07 -19.91 -11.22
C LYS A 39 -6.85 -19.68 -12.73
N SER A 40 -7.50 -18.70 -13.30
CA SER A 40 -7.38 -18.34 -14.73
C SER A 40 -7.88 -16.91 -14.95
N GLY A 41 -7.53 -16.32 -16.09
CA GLY A 41 -7.90 -14.95 -16.45
C GLY A 41 -6.91 -13.90 -15.94
N ALA A 42 -7.34 -12.64 -15.88
CA ALA A 42 -6.56 -11.57 -15.31
C ALA A 42 -6.49 -11.69 -13.78
N ARG A 43 -5.40 -11.25 -13.20
CA ARG A 43 -5.29 -11.10 -11.74
C ARG A 43 -6.22 -9.99 -11.27
N PRO A 44 -6.82 -10.08 -10.06
CA PRO A 44 -7.63 -8.99 -9.50
C PRO A 44 -6.79 -7.74 -9.24
N GLY A 45 -7.36 -6.56 -9.43
CA GLY A 45 -6.71 -5.29 -9.14
C GLY A 45 -5.58 -4.91 -10.11
N PRO A 46 -4.87 -3.79 -9.85
CA PRO A 46 -3.84 -3.27 -10.74
C PRO A 46 -2.55 -4.10 -10.70
N ASP A 47 -1.77 -4.02 -11.78
CA ASP A 47 -0.50 -4.75 -11.89
C ASP A 47 0.53 -4.31 -10.84
N ILE A 48 0.47 -3.07 -10.36
CA ILE A 48 1.36 -2.55 -9.30
C ILE A 48 1.25 -3.35 -7.99
N LEU A 49 0.08 -3.85 -7.63
CA LEU A 49 -0.13 -4.71 -6.45
C LEU A 49 0.76 -5.95 -6.45
N TYR A 50 1.18 -6.42 -7.62
CA TYR A 50 1.99 -7.62 -7.82
C TYR A 50 3.42 -7.30 -8.26
N ALA A 51 3.80 -6.03 -8.23
CA ALA A 51 5.15 -5.63 -8.57
C ALA A 51 6.16 -6.23 -7.57
N PRO A 52 7.36 -6.59 -8.04
CA PRO A 52 8.42 -7.01 -7.14
C PRO A 52 8.82 -5.86 -6.22
N GLN A 53 9.26 -6.19 -5.01
CA GLN A 53 9.85 -5.21 -4.11
C GLN A 53 11.06 -4.55 -4.77
N VAL A 54 11.22 -3.25 -4.53
CA VAL A 54 12.40 -2.49 -4.92
C VAL A 54 13.18 -2.07 -3.67
N ASP A 55 14.45 -1.75 -3.85
CA ASP A 55 15.34 -1.30 -2.77
C ASP A 55 15.57 0.22 -2.92
N ALA A 56 15.13 0.99 -1.93
CA ALA A 56 15.52 2.39 -1.87
C ALA A 56 17.01 2.53 -1.53
N PRO A 57 17.71 3.52 -2.11
CA PRO A 57 19.13 3.72 -1.82
C PRO A 57 19.44 3.85 -0.32
N GLN A 58 18.59 4.52 0.45
CA GLN A 58 18.76 4.72 1.88
C GLN A 58 18.79 3.40 2.66
N LEU A 59 18.11 2.37 2.19
CA LEU A 59 18.02 1.08 2.86
C LEU A 59 19.15 0.12 2.49
N GLN A 60 19.97 0.48 1.49
CA GLN A 60 21.08 -0.36 1.01
C GLN A 60 22.25 -0.35 1.99
N ASN A 61 22.86 -1.52 2.15
CA ASN A 61 24.06 -1.66 2.94
C ASN A 61 25.33 -1.51 2.09
N ALA A 62 26.35 -0.93 2.69
CA ALA A 62 27.71 -0.83 2.11
C ALA A 62 28.77 -0.98 3.21
N GLY A 63 30.01 -1.27 2.82
CA GLY A 63 31.13 -1.38 3.76
C GLY A 63 30.90 -2.45 4.83
N PRO A 64 31.00 -2.13 6.13
CA PRO A 64 30.87 -3.11 7.20
C PRO A 64 29.42 -3.49 7.53
N TRP A 65 28.42 -2.79 7.00
CA TRP A 65 27.02 -2.93 7.32
C TRP A 65 26.39 -4.09 6.56
N THR A 66 25.68 -4.97 7.25
CA THR A 66 25.11 -6.20 6.66
C THR A 66 23.70 -6.54 7.14
N ALA A 67 23.27 -5.96 8.26
CA ALA A 67 21.96 -6.24 8.83
C ALA A 67 20.84 -5.68 7.94
N PRO A 68 19.74 -6.42 7.72
CA PRO A 68 18.57 -5.89 7.03
C PRO A 68 17.93 -4.76 7.85
N PRO A 69 17.33 -3.73 7.21
CA PRO A 69 16.64 -2.66 7.91
C PRO A 69 15.43 -3.16 8.71
N ILE A 70 14.96 -2.39 9.67
CA ILE A 70 13.79 -2.74 10.50
C ILE A 70 12.49 -2.49 9.74
N LEU A 71 12.36 -1.36 9.08
CA LEU A 71 11.18 -0.90 8.35
C LEU A 71 9.92 -0.68 9.23
N VAL A 72 10.09 -0.65 10.54
CA VAL A 72 9.06 -0.31 11.53
C VAL A 72 9.57 0.90 12.29
N SER A 73 8.90 2.03 12.15
CA SER A 73 9.29 3.29 12.77
C SER A 73 9.21 3.21 14.30
N GLY A 74 10.15 3.86 14.97
CA GLY A 74 10.34 3.75 16.43
C GLY A 74 10.87 2.39 16.87
N GLY A 75 11.25 1.50 15.95
CA GLY A 75 11.75 0.17 16.26
C GLY A 75 13.26 0.15 16.54
N GLU A 76 13.66 -0.68 17.52
CA GLU A 76 15.05 -0.97 17.85
C GLU A 76 15.36 -2.46 17.71
N ALA A 77 16.54 -2.78 17.21
CA ALA A 77 16.95 -4.18 17.06
C ALA A 77 18.46 -4.38 17.14
N TYR A 78 18.85 -5.57 17.56
CA TYR A 78 20.22 -6.09 17.39
C TYR A 78 20.21 -7.16 16.30
N ARG A 79 21.01 -6.99 15.26
CA ARG A 79 21.07 -7.92 14.14
C ARG A 79 22.51 -8.15 13.68
N GLY A 80 23.05 -9.33 13.86
CA GLY A 80 24.35 -9.74 13.33
C GLY A 80 25.54 -8.92 13.80
N GLY A 81 25.44 -8.25 14.95
CA GLY A 81 26.49 -7.39 15.53
C GLY A 81 26.30 -5.91 15.21
N GLU A 82 25.14 -5.54 14.76
CA GLU A 82 24.69 -4.15 14.57
C GLU A 82 23.51 -3.86 15.51
N PHE A 83 23.49 -2.66 16.11
CA PHE A 83 22.31 -2.06 16.68
C PHE A 83 21.70 -1.14 15.63
N LEU A 84 20.38 -1.21 15.46
CA LEU A 84 19.61 -0.44 14.51
C LEU A 84 18.49 0.28 15.26
N TYR A 85 18.28 1.53 14.92
CA TYR A 85 17.08 2.30 15.25
C TYR A 85 16.48 2.81 13.95
N GLN A 86 15.18 2.58 13.73
CA GLN A 86 14.42 3.08 12.60
C GLN A 86 13.58 4.27 13.05
N ASP A 87 13.77 5.43 12.42
CA ASP A 87 13.00 6.63 12.75
C ASP A 87 11.69 6.70 11.93
N PHE A 88 10.85 7.66 12.32
CA PHE A 88 9.67 8.03 11.56
C PHE A 88 10.10 8.85 10.33
N LEU A 89 9.30 8.87 9.27
CA LEU A 89 9.59 9.69 8.10
C LEU A 89 8.76 10.96 8.13
N TYR A 90 9.36 12.07 7.65
CA TYR A 90 8.70 13.37 7.49
C TYR A 90 8.23 13.99 8.83
N ASP A 91 8.94 13.72 9.89
CA ASP A 91 8.65 14.16 11.25
C ASP A 91 9.66 15.21 11.79
N ASP A 92 10.38 15.84 10.89
CA ASP A 92 11.45 16.80 11.14
C ASP A 92 10.94 18.26 11.28
N HIS A 93 9.99 18.46 12.21
CA HIS A 93 9.33 19.76 12.42
C HIS A 93 9.99 20.64 13.52
N GLY A 94 10.95 20.11 14.27
CA GLY A 94 11.69 20.87 15.28
C GLY A 94 10.89 21.20 16.54
N ALA A 95 11.29 22.28 17.23
CA ALA A 95 10.68 22.71 18.48
C ALA A 95 9.33 23.41 18.27
N THR A 96 8.40 23.19 19.19
CA THR A 96 7.13 23.90 19.23
C THR A 96 7.33 25.35 19.67
N GLY A 97 6.89 26.29 18.85
CA GLY A 97 6.82 27.73 19.17
C GLY A 97 5.39 28.16 19.51
N THR A 98 5.17 29.46 19.52
CA THR A 98 3.83 30.02 19.70
C THR A 98 3.05 29.88 18.39
N GLN A 99 1.97 29.13 18.41
CA GLN A 99 1.01 29.09 17.30
C GLN A 99 0.29 30.44 17.17
N ASP A 100 -0.08 30.82 15.94
CA ASP A 100 -1.00 31.93 15.75
C ASP A 100 -2.41 31.50 16.17
N PRO A 101 -2.94 32.02 17.29
CA PRO A 101 -4.27 31.63 17.78
C PRO A 101 -5.42 32.10 16.86
N ASN A 102 -5.13 32.92 15.86
CA ASN A 102 -6.12 33.51 14.98
C ASN A 102 -6.20 32.85 13.61
N ASP A 103 -5.30 31.95 13.29
CA ASP A 103 -5.28 31.22 12.03
C ASP A 103 -5.29 29.71 12.25
N PRO A 104 -6.49 29.12 12.45
CA PRO A 104 -6.62 27.66 12.60
C PRO A 104 -6.26 26.89 11.33
N PHE A 105 -6.09 27.58 10.19
CA PHE A 105 -5.75 27.00 8.90
C PHE A 105 -4.31 27.26 8.47
N SER A 106 -3.52 28.03 9.23
CA SER A 106 -2.12 28.27 8.90
C SER A 106 -1.32 26.97 8.78
N GLU A 107 -1.80 25.93 9.42
CA GLU A 107 -1.24 24.58 9.34
C GLU A 107 -1.74 23.81 8.11
N VAL A 108 -2.98 24.02 7.71
CA VAL A 108 -3.62 23.36 6.54
C VAL A 108 -2.98 23.80 5.23
N GLU A 109 -2.58 25.07 5.10
CA GLU A 109 -1.89 25.54 3.90
C GLU A 109 -0.55 24.84 3.65
N GLN A 110 0.05 24.23 4.67
CA GLN A 110 1.31 23.51 4.53
C GLN A 110 1.11 22.04 4.18
N LEU A 111 -0.10 21.49 4.28
CA LEU A 111 -0.53 20.18 3.81
C LEU A 111 0.39 19.02 4.23
N PHE A 112 1.19 19.24 5.24
CA PHE A 112 1.92 18.22 5.94
C PHE A 112 1.41 18.26 7.32
N SER A 113 1.05 17.20 7.84
CA SER A 113 0.58 17.02 9.19
C SER A 113 0.58 18.30 10.05
N PRO A 114 -0.36 18.49 10.92
CA PRO A 114 -0.39 19.60 11.84
C PRO A 114 0.96 19.70 12.52
N LYS A 115 1.60 20.83 12.40
CA LYS A 115 2.92 21.06 12.95
C LYS A 115 2.87 21.03 14.44
N HIS A 116 3.64 20.17 15.03
CA HIS A 116 3.96 20.28 16.44
C HIS A 116 5.28 21.00 16.70
N GLY A 117 6.18 21.04 15.72
CA GLY A 117 7.28 21.96 15.68
C GLY A 117 6.98 23.12 14.73
N THR A 118 7.32 24.34 15.13
CA THR A 118 7.16 25.54 14.29
C THR A 118 8.43 25.93 13.57
N LEU A 119 9.51 25.16 13.77
CA LEU A 119 10.79 25.40 13.11
C LEU A 119 10.65 25.19 11.60
N THR A 120 10.97 26.20 10.81
CA THR A 120 10.90 26.14 9.35
C THR A 120 12.29 26.07 8.74
N TYR A 121 12.47 25.31 7.69
CA TYR A 121 13.74 25.21 6.99
C TYR A 121 14.19 26.52 6.37
N PRO A 122 15.52 26.74 6.15
CA PRO A 122 15.99 27.80 5.28
C PRO A 122 15.35 27.71 3.89
N THR A 123 15.18 28.84 3.23
CA THR A 123 14.51 28.93 1.91
C THR A 123 15.39 28.48 0.73
N ASP A 124 16.66 28.15 0.95
CA ASP A 124 17.52 27.53 -0.07
C ASP A 124 16.97 26.17 -0.47
N ALA A 125 16.79 25.93 -1.76
CA ALA A 125 16.18 24.73 -2.31
C ALA A 125 16.91 23.41 -1.89
N ALA A 126 18.18 23.47 -1.54
CA ALA A 126 18.92 22.30 -1.04
C ALA A 126 18.55 21.93 0.41
N LEU A 127 17.89 22.83 1.16
CA LEU A 127 17.53 22.64 2.55
C LEU A 127 16.01 22.73 2.79
N ALA A 128 15.30 23.47 1.93
CA ALA A 128 13.91 23.87 2.16
C ALA A 128 12.93 22.73 2.40
N ASN A 129 13.28 21.53 1.96
CA ASN A 129 12.39 20.40 1.97
C ASN A 129 13.03 19.22 2.70
N ASN A 130 12.80 19.11 4.03
CA ASN A 130 13.08 17.89 4.74
C ASN A 130 14.59 17.50 4.79
N ALA A 131 15.47 18.49 5.02
CA ALA A 131 16.92 18.28 4.96
C ALA A 131 17.51 17.58 6.18
N ALA A 132 16.78 17.55 7.31
CA ALA A 132 17.26 16.98 8.57
C ALA A 132 16.40 15.79 9.04
N ASP A 133 15.62 15.21 8.17
CA ASP A 133 14.77 14.02 8.45
C ASP A 133 15.64 12.77 8.58
N LEU A 134 15.65 12.17 9.75
CA LEU A 134 16.39 10.96 10.04
C LEU A 134 15.59 9.74 9.59
N VAL A 135 16.22 8.82 8.89
CA VAL A 135 15.63 7.54 8.49
C VAL A 135 16.08 6.41 9.42
N GLU A 136 17.39 6.34 9.69
CA GLU A 136 17.97 5.22 10.43
C GLU A 136 19.28 5.63 11.12
N LEU A 137 19.47 5.17 12.34
CA LEU A 137 20.76 5.22 13.03
C LEU A 137 21.25 3.80 13.30
N ARG A 138 22.51 3.51 12.98
CA ARG A 138 23.16 2.23 13.28
C ARG A 138 24.46 2.41 14.06
N VAL A 139 24.75 1.41 14.89
CA VAL A 139 26.00 1.32 15.65
C VAL A 139 26.61 -0.07 15.46
N LYS A 140 27.92 -0.11 15.21
CA LYS A 140 28.67 -1.36 15.02
C LYS A 140 30.07 -1.28 15.56
N PRO A 141 30.47 -2.12 16.55
CA PRO A 141 31.87 -2.23 16.93
C PRO A 141 32.67 -2.95 15.84
N LEU A 142 33.81 -2.36 15.46
CA LEU A 142 34.82 -2.93 14.60
C LEU A 142 36.05 -3.35 15.42
N LYS A 143 37.11 -3.83 14.76
CA LYS A 143 38.29 -4.30 15.47
C LYS A 143 38.99 -3.23 16.31
N SER A 144 39.13 -2.02 15.79
CA SER A 144 39.86 -0.89 16.40
C SER A 144 39.07 0.40 16.50
N GLU A 145 37.81 0.37 16.12
CA GLU A 145 36.92 1.53 15.98
C GLU A 145 35.49 1.13 16.32
N THR A 146 34.67 2.09 16.72
CA THR A 146 33.21 1.96 16.72
C THR A 146 32.66 2.79 15.55
N ALA A 147 31.90 2.15 14.68
CA ALA A 147 31.26 2.78 13.54
C ALA A 147 29.80 3.17 13.88
N PHE A 148 29.43 4.36 13.45
CA PHE A 148 28.05 4.88 13.44
C PHE A 148 27.64 5.15 12.00
N ARG A 149 26.39 4.92 11.66
CA ARG A 149 25.82 5.29 10.36
C ARG A 149 24.51 6.02 10.60
N VAL A 150 24.44 7.23 10.12
CA VAL A 150 23.21 8.03 10.07
C VAL A 150 22.74 8.07 8.63
N THR A 151 21.48 7.69 8.40
CA THR A 151 20.83 7.75 7.10
C THR A 151 19.77 8.83 7.16
N LEU A 152 19.78 9.73 6.18
CA LEU A 152 18.82 10.83 6.06
C LEU A 152 17.86 10.58 4.89
N ASN A 153 16.67 11.09 4.96
CA ASN A 153 15.71 11.03 3.87
C ASN A 153 16.13 11.93 2.70
N THR A 154 16.73 13.07 3.01
CA THR A 154 17.26 14.05 2.05
C THR A 154 18.71 14.38 2.35
N LEU A 155 19.57 14.42 1.35
CA LEU A 155 20.99 14.81 1.50
C LEU A 155 21.48 15.55 0.25
N LYS A 156 20.87 16.71 -0.04
CA LYS A 156 21.23 17.56 -1.21
C LYS A 156 22.42 18.46 -0.93
N ALA A 157 22.61 18.88 0.31
CA ALA A 157 23.71 19.73 0.76
C ALA A 157 24.37 19.14 2.01
N PRO A 158 25.24 18.10 1.87
CA PRO A 158 25.76 17.35 3.01
C PRO A 158 26.58 18.16 4.00
N ASP A 159 27.26 19.21 3.56
CA ASP A 159 28.04 20.13 4.37
C ASP A 159 27.21 21.12 5.20
N ARG A 160 25.92 21.19 4.90
CA ARG A 160 24.95 22.07 5.58
C ARG A 160 23.96 21.32 6.49
N VAL A 161 24.17 20.03 6.68
CA VAL A 161 23.41 19.21 7.65
C VAL A 161 24.38 18.68 8.69
N ALA A 162 23.96 18.67 9.94
CA ALA A 162 24.74 18.14 11.04
C ALA A 162 23.90 17.25 11.94
N PHE A 163 24.57 16.31 12.58
CA PHE A 163 23.99 15.56 13.68
C PHE A 163 24.95 15.47 14.86
N THR A 164 24.38 15.36 16.05
CA THR A 164 25.15 15.08 17.27
C THR A 164 24.61 13.83 17.94
N ILE A 165 25.51 12.93 18.35
CA ILE A 165 25.20 11.75 19.18
C ILE A 165 25.78 12.00 20.56
N ALA A 166 24.93 12.05 21.59
CA ALA A 166 25.31 12.09 22.97
C ALA A 166 25.58 10.65 23.48
N LEU A 167 26.75 10.40 24.05
CA LEU A 167 27.22 9.07 24.46
C LEU A 167 27.47 9.01 25.95
N GLY A 168 27.03 7.94 26.61
CA GLY A 168 27.20 7.67 28.02
C GLY A 168 26.19 8.39 28.89
N ASP A 169 26.19 8.03 30.17
CA ASP A 169 25.29 8.58 31.17
C ASP A 169 26.02 9.59 32.09
N SER A 170 25.26 10.50 32.62
CA SER A 170 25.75 11.51 33.57
C SER A 170 24.62 11.87 34.53
N PRO A 171 24.91 12.06 35.85
CA PRO A 171 23.88 12.50 36.78
C PRO A 171 23.41 13.95 36.54
N VAL A 172 24.07 14.68 35.65
CA VAL A 172 23.75 16.06 35.31
C VAL A 172 23.61 16.14 33.79
N ALA A 173 22.50 16.72 33.33
CA ALA A 173 22.31 17.02 31.91
C ALA A 173 23.39 18.02 31.44
N ARG A 174 23.92 17.76 30.25
CA ARG A 174 24.99 18.55 29.61
C ARG A 174 24.44 19.26 28.39
N ALA A 175 24.84 20.51 28.20
CA ALA A 175 24.50 21.25 26.99
C ALA A 175 25.18 20.61 25.77
N TRP A 176 24.39 20.37 24.71
CA TRP A 176 24.94 19.86 23.47
C TRP A 176 25.81 20.95 22.82
N PRO A 177 26.92 20.54 22.15
CA PRO A 177 27.87 21.48 21.59
C PRO A 177 27.33 22.22 20.37
N ASP A 178 28.11 23.17 19.89
CA ASP A 178 27.94 23.87 18.61
C ASP A 178 26.57 24.55 18.44
N GLY A 179 25.96 24.98 19.56
CA GLY A 179 24.70 25.73 19.53
C GLY A 179 23.45 24.90 19.22
N ALA A 180 23.46 23.60 19.48
CA ALA A 180 22.26 22.75 19.33
C ALA A 180 21.06 23.21 20.14
N GLY A 181 21.28 23.93 21.27
CA GLY A 181 20.23 24.55 22.08
C GLY A 181 19.45 23.57 22.98
N VAL A 182 20.00 22.39 23.22
CA VAL A 182 19.36 21.33 24.03
C VAL A 182 20.34 20.76 25.07
N VAL A 183 19.80 20.04 26.05
CA VAL A 183 20.56 19.35 27.09
C VAL A 183 20.12 17.88 27.20
N SER A 184 21.04 17.01 27.60
CA SER A 184 20.75 15.63 28.05
C SER A 184 21.91 15.08 28.89
N PRO A 185 21.73 13.97 29.63
CA PRO A 185 22.85 13.22 30.20
C PRO A 185 23.82 12.77 29.08
N ALA A 186 25.10 13.05 29.27
CA ALA A 186 26.17 12.62 28.39
C ALA A 186 27.54 12.67 29.04
N GLN A 187 28.45 11.79 28.63
CA GLN A 187 29.88 11.84 28.92
C GLN A 187 30.64 12.45 27.73
N LEU A 188 30.20 12.14 26.53
CA LEU A 188 30.81 12.58 25.29
C LEU A 188 29.74 13.02 24.28
N PHE A 189 30.14 13.92 23.39
CA PHE A 189 29.36 14.28 22.19
C PHE A 189 30.14 13.97 20.91
N LEU A 190 29.54 13.26 19.99
CA LEU A 190 30.04 13.05 18.64
C LEU A 190 29.24 13.95 17.69
N THR A 191 29.82 15.08 17.29
CA THR A 191 29.20 16.03 16.35
C THR A 191 29.79 15.84 14.95
N VAL A 192 28.95 15.78 13.96
CA VAL A 192 29.32 15.51 12.55
C VAL A 192 28.59 16.47 11.62
N HIS A 193 29.33 17.08 10.69
CA HIS A 193 28.81 17.84 9.55
C HIS A 193 29.69 17.64 8.32
N GLY A 194 29.09 17.38 7.19
CA GLY A 194 29.85 17.03 5.98
C GLY A 194 30.78 15.83 6.23
N THR A 195 32.08 16.01 6.00
CA THR A 195 33.12 15.01 6.30
C THR A 195 33.91 15.31 7.58
N THR A 196 33.48 16.30 8.37
CA THR A 196 34.09 16.64 9.65
C THR A 196 33.39 15.91 10.78
N ALA A 197 34.16 15.26 11.64
CA ALA A 197 33.65 14.62 12.85
C ALA A 197 34.53 15.05 14.06
N ALA A 198 33.87 15.39 15.17
CA ALA A 198 34.55 15.73 16.43
C ALA A 198 33.92 14.95 17.59
N LEU A 199 34.75 14.22 18.35
CA LEU A 199 34.37 13.63 19.63
C LEU A 199 34.87 14.56 20.75
N THR A 200 33.97 15.06 21.58
CA THR A 200 34.26 16.01 22.65
C THR A 200 33.84 15.49 24.01
N ASP A 201 34.60 15.79 25.03
CA ASP A 201 34.25 15.57 26.43
C ASP A 201 33.09 16.50 26.82
N ALA A 202 32.00 15.94 27.33
CA ALA A 202 30.78 16.71 27.66
C ALA A 202 30.94 17.69 28.83
N THR A 203 31.98 17.54 29.67
CA THR A 203 32.23 18.40 30.80
C THR A 203 33.19 19.55 30.46
N THR A 204 34.25 19.22 29.72
CA THR A 204 35.33 20.18 29.45
C THR A 204 35.23 20.80 28.04
N GLY A 205 34.46 20.22 27.13
CA GLY A 205 34.45 20.61 25.73
C GLY A 205 35.70 20.22 24.95
N ALA A 206 36.66 19.53 25.56
CA ALA A 206 37.92 19.16 24.95
C ALA A 206 37.69 18.10 23.83
N LYS A 207 38.29 18.31 22.66
CA LYS A 207 38.32 17.31 21.59
C LYS A 207 39.20 16.13 21.98
N LEU A 208 38.71 14.94 21.80
CA LEU A 208 39.45 13.70 22.07
C LEU A 208 40.29 13.29 20.84
N ALA A 209 41.44 12.62 21.15
CA ALA A 209 42.37 12.13 20.12
C ALA A 209 42.55 10.60 20.24
N PRO A 210 42.82 9.89 19.17
CA PRO A 210 42.79 10.37 17.79
C PRO A 210 41.39 10.79 17.29
N ALA A 211 41.32 11.69 16.33
CA ALA A 211 40.08 12.26 15.83
C ALA A 211 39.19 11.18 15.18
N ALA A 212 37.88 11.30 15.33
CA ALA A 212 36.92 10.55 14.55
C ALA A 212 36.98 10.96 13.06
N THR A 213 36.59 10.04 12.18
CA THR A 213 36.52 10.29 10.74
C THR A 213 35.12 10.09 10.21
N ALA A 214 34.68 10.95 9.29
CA ALA A 214 33.39 10.83 8.64
C ALA A 214 33.56 10.61 7.12
N THR A 215 32.71 9.78 6.55
CA THR A 215 32.60 9.53 5.11
C THR A 215 31.18 9.68 4.65
N LEU A 216 31.02 10.27 3.47
CA LEU A 216 29.73 10.53 2.84
C LEU A 216 29.45 9.54 1.74
N ASP A 217 28.24 8.99 1.73
CA ASP A 217 27.64 8.30 0.59
C ASP A 217 26.38 9.05 0.17
N SER A 218 26.54 10.05 -0.68
CA SER A 218 25.41 10.88 -1.15
C SER A 218 24.39 10.08 -1.97
N ALA A 219 24.83 9.01 -2.64
CA ALA A 219 23.91 8.14 -3.39
C ALA A 219 22.95 7.39 -2.48
N ARG A 220 23.41 6.97 -1.30
CA ARG A 220 22.61 6.30 -0.27
C ARG A 220 22.09 7.25 0.81
N ARG A 221 22.47 8.53 0.74
CA ARG A 221 22.13 9.54 1.75
C ARG A 221 22.58 9.11 3.16
N GLN A 222 23.77 8.49 3.22
CA GLN A 222 24.36 7.93 4.42
C GLN A 222 25.65 8.67 4.80
N ILE A 223 25.82 8.89 6.11
CA ILE A 223 27.03 9.42 6.70
C ILE A 223 27.56 8.36 7.68
N GLU A 224 28.70 7.77 7.36
CA GLU A 224 29.39 6.82 8.23
C GLU A 224 30.47 7.54 9.05
N VAL A 225 30.49 7.34 10.36
CA VAL A 225 31.48 7.89 11.27
C VAL A 225 32.21 6.79 11.98
N ARG A 226 33.52 6.89 12.08
CA ARG A 226 34.37 5.95 12.80
C ARG A 226 35.10 6.64 13.93
N VAL A 227 34.87 6.14 15.14
CA VAL A 227 35.51 6.59 16.38
C VAL A 227 36.57 5.57 16.76
N PRO A 228 37.89 5.93 16.74
CA PRO A 228 38.95 5.02 17.14
C PRO A 228 38.83 4.60 18.60
N HIS A 229 39.06 3.31 18.92
CA HIS A 229 39.05 2.80 20.29
C HIS A 229 40.07 3.47 21.21
N ALA A 230 41.11 4.06 20.64
CA ALA A 230 42.06 4.86 21.40
C ALA A 230 41.48 6.17 21.94
N ALA A 231 40.45 6.71 21.24
CA ALA A 231 39.71 7.90 21.73
C ALA A 231 38.52 7.50 22.62
N TRP A 232 37.79 6.45 22.23
CA TRP A 232 36.68 5.93 23.03
C TRP A 232 36.40 4.47 22.68
N ASN A 233 36.44 3.63 23.71
CA ASN A 233 36.18 2.19 23.58
C ASN A 233 35.06 1.77 24.56
N PRO A 234 33.87 1.48 24.05
CA PRO A 234 32.74 1.04 24.86
C PRO A 234 32.91 -0.37 25.45
N GLY A 235 33.84 -1.18 24.91
CA GLY A 235 34.07 -2.55 25.38
C GLY A 235 32.81 -3.42 25.27
N SER A 236 32.30 -3.87 26.44
CA SER A 236 31.07 -4.66 26.58
C SER A 236 30.02 -3.95 27.43
N SER A 237 30.16 -2.65 27.64
CA SER A 237 29.24 -1.87 28.50
C SER A 237 27.89 -1.64 27.78
N VAL A 238 26.89 -1.27 28.56
CA VAL A 238 25.68 -0.62 28.07
C VAL A 238 25.95 0.87 28.01
N VAL A 239 25.66 1.49 26.88
CA VAL A 239 25.91 2.90 26.61
C VAL A 239 24.59 3.59 26.29
N ARG A 240 24.21 4.55 27.09
CA ARG A 240 23.10 5.44 26.77
C ARG A 240 23.46 6.29 25.56
N MET A 241 22.56 6.40 24.60
CA MET A 241 22.71 7.21 23.40
C MET A 241 21.46 8.06 23.18
N ALA A 242 21.67 9.33 22.81
CA ALA A 242 20.67 10.21 22.25
C ALA A 242 21.24 10.80 20.96
N ALA A 243 20.40 11.10 19.97
CA ALA A 243 20.88 11.69 18.73
C ALA A 243 19.87 12.67 18.16
N GLY A 244 20.36 13.75 17.55
CA GLY A 244 19.52 14.75 16.91
C GLY A 244 20.18 15.31 15.65
N VAL A 245 19.37 15.73 14.70
CA VAL A 245 19.76 16.24 13.39
C VAL A 245 19.27 17.68 13.23
N GLY A 246 20.09 18.53 12.61
CA GLY A 246 19.77 19.92 12.34
C GLY A 246 20.54 20.47 11.14
N VAL A 247 20.26 21.72 10.80
CA VAL A 247 20.95 22.45 9.74
C VAL A 247 22.23 23.08 10.27
N TRP A 248 23.31 23.04 9.47
CA TRP A 248 24.64 23.56 9.84
C TRP A 248 24.93 24.87 9.14
N ASP A 249 25.35 25.87 9.93
CA ASP A 249 25.93 27.11 9.43
C ASP A 249 27.45 26.98 9.37
N ALA A 250 27.96 26.71 8.16
CA ALA A 250 29.40 26.52 7.96
C ALA A 250 30.21 27.80 8.22
N ALA A 251 29.64 28.98 8.03
CA ALA A 251 30.31 30.25 8.29
C ALA A 251 30.45 30.53 9.79
N ALA A 252 29.45 30.21 10.57
CA ALA A 252 29.45 30.33 12.04
C ALA A 252 30.10 29.13 12.72
N GLY A 253 30.28 27.99 12.04
CA GLY A 253 30.82 26.75 12.61
C GLY A 253 29.96 26.13 13.68
N ARG A 254 28.64 26.21 13.52
CA ARG A 254 27.64 25.71 14.49
C ARG A 254 26.31 25.39 13.83
N TYR A 255 25.39 24.79 14.57
CA TYR A 255 24.00 24.65 14.13
C TYR A 255 23.42 26.03 13.77
N ALA A 256 22.70 26.09 12.65
CA ALA A 256 22.04 27.31 12.22
C ALA A 256 20.95 27.70 13.22
N GLN A 257 21.12 28.86 13.85
CA GLN A 257 20.20 29.31 14.88
C GLN A 257 18.89 29.79 14.24
N PRO A 258 17.71 29.39 14.74
CA PRO A 258 16.43 29.84 14.21
C PRO A 258 16.22 31.32 14.46
N GLY A 259 15.62 32.00 13.47
CA GLY A 259 15.16 33.38 13.57
C GLY A 259 13.65 33.46 13.51
N PRO A 260 13.08 34.69 13.59
CA PRO A 260 11.62 34.88 13.47
C PRO A 260 11.09 34.43 12.10
N THR A 261 11.88 34.62 11.05
CA THR A 261 11.53 34.30 9.65
C THR A 261 12.70 33.58 9.00
N ALA A 262 12.39 32.56 8.20
CA ALA A 262 13.42 31.82 7.45
C ALA A 262 14.06 32.72 6.37
N THR A 263 15.39 32.56 6.22
CA THR A 263 16.17 33.13 5.12
C THR A 263 16.81 32.00 4.30
N ALA A 264 17.58 32.34 3.27
CA ALA A 264 18.28 31.33 2.47
C ALA A 264 19.23 30.42 3.29
N THR A 265 19.72 30.89 4.45
CA THR A 265 20.71 30.16 5.26
C THR A 265 20.27 29.90 6.69
N GLN A 266 19.23 30.56 7.16
CA GLN A 266 18.79 30.54 8.55
C GLN A 266 17.38 29.96 8.65
N PRO A 267 17.12 29.00 9.55
CA PRO A 267 15.77 28.53 9.90
C PRO A 267 14.92 29.67 10.47
N GLY A 268 13.61 29.59 10.21
CA GLY A 268 12.60 30.46 10.82
C GLY A 268 11.73 29.68 11.81
N GLY A 269 10.65 30.30 12.32
CA GLY A 269 9.61 29.62 13.05
C GLY A 269 9.25 30.14 14.44
N GLY A 270 9.82 31.29 14.87
CA GLY A 270 9.45 31.90 16.15
C GLY A 270 9.74 31.06 17.40
N VAL A 271 10.68 30.13 17.32
CA VAL A 271 11.08 29.27 18.44
C VAL A 271 11.75 30.10 19.53
N THR A 272 11.19 30.10 20.73
CA THR A 272 11.71 30.88 21.86
C THR A 272 12.79 30.16 22.64
N SER A 273 12.86 28.83 22.59
CA SER A 273 13.78 27.98 23.34
C SER A 273 15.20 27.99 22.81
N GLY A 274 15.39 28.34 21.55
CA GLY A 274 16.70 28.30 20.91
C GLY A 274 17.16 26.91 20.46
N ALA A 275 16.34 25.88 20.57
CA ALA A 275 16.65 24.57 20.01
C ALA A 275 16.82 24.66 18.48
N ALA A 276 17.95 24.17 17.98
CA ALA A 276 18.31 24.23 16.55
C ALA A 276 18.24 22.86 15.86
N LEU A 277 17.71 21.86 16.53
CA LEU A 277 17.49 20.52 16.01
C LEU A 277 16.09 20.40 15.42
N PHE A 278 15.97 19.70 14.31
CA PHE A 278 14.73 19.45 13.61
C PHE A 278 14.14 18.09 13.94
N ASN A 279 15.00 17.11 14.22
CA ASN A 279 14.58 15.73 14.39
C ASN A 279 15.43 15.03 15.46
N MET A 280 14.78 14.23 16.31
CA MET A 280 15.40 13.45 17.39
C MET A 280 15.21 11.96 17.16
N ALA A 281 16.29 11.20 17.29
CA ALA A 281 16.25 9.75 17.33
C ALA A 281 15.71 9.20 18.67
N PHE A 282 15.40 7.89 18.68
CA PHE A 282 15.02 7.10 19.86
C PHE A 282 13.67 7.46 20.48
N ARG A 283 12.71 7.80 19.62
CA ARG A 283 11.30 7.95 19.98
C ARG A 283 10.58 6.61 19.82
N THR A 284 10.87 5.64 20.69
CA THR A 284 10.46 4.25 20.52
C THR A 284 9.07 3.92 21.04
N ASN A 285 8.58 4.68 22.02
CA ASN A 285 7.33 4.40 22.72
C ASN A 285 6.37 5.60 22.71
N GLU A 286 6.53 6.49 21.75
CA GLU A 286 5.67 7.66 21.64
C GLU A 286 4.26 7.22 21.16
N PRO A 287 3.23 7.31 22.03
CA PRO A 287 1.89 6.88 21.67
C PRO A 287 1.28 7.84 20.65
N VAL A 288 0.45 7.32 19.77
CA VAL A 288 -0.46 8.16 19.00
C VAL A 288 -1.52 8.70 19.96
N PRO A 289 -1.69 10.03 20.07
CA PRO A 289 -2.77 10.59 20.86
C PRO A 289 -4.13 10.14 20.33
N LYS A 290 -5.09 9.90 21.24
CA LYS A 290 -6.41 9.46 20.84
C LYS A 290 -7.26 10.65 20.38
N ILE A 291 -7.79 10.59 19.17
CA ILE A 291 -8.66 11.62 18.59
C ILE A 291 -9.93 11.86 19.44
N TYR A 292 -10.39 10.87 20.18
CA TYR A 292 -11.53 10.96 21.07
C TYR A 292 -11.19 11.44 22.49
N ASP A 293 -10.03 12.06 22.70
CA ASP A 293 -9.73 12.70 23.98
C ASP A 293 -10.80 13.74 24.30
N PRO A 294 -11.45 13.68 25.48
CA PRO A 294 -12.52 14.62 25.84
C PRO A 294 -12.13 16.10 25.78
N GLY A 295 -10.85 16.42 25.95
CA GLY A 295 -10.32 17.76 25.80
C GLY A 295 -10.38 18.27 24.36
N ILE A 296 -10.22 17.38 23.39
CA ILE A 296 -10.32 17.68 21.96
C ILE A 296 -11.78 17.69 21.52
N ALA A 297 -12.55 16.68 21.90
CA ALA A 297 -13.95 16.55 21.55
C ALA A 297 -14.81 17.75 21.98
N ASN A 298 -14.58 18.31 23.13
CA ASN A 298 -15.32 19.48 23.62
C ASN A 298 -15.04 20.75 22.80
N THR A 299 -13.87 20.87 22.23
CA THR A 299 -13.51 22.04 21.40
C THR A 299 -14.28 22.03 20.07
N ILE A 300 -14.62 20.88 19.54
CA ILE A 300 -15.38 20.70 18.29
C ILE A 300 -16.88 20.93 18.49
N ALA A 301 -17.43 20.52 19.64
CA ALA A 301 -18.85 20.65 19.94
C ALA A 301 -19.29 22.10 20.16
N GLU A 302 -18.39 23.01 20.48
CA GLU A 302 -18.72 24.36 20.92
C GLU A 302 -18.87 25.42 19.81
N GLY A 303 -19.01 25.04 18.55
CA GLY A 303 -19.48 26.04 17.62
C GLY A 303 -18.90 26.15 16.23
N GLY A 304 -18.61 25.08 15.57
CA GLY A 304 -18.39 25.12 14.12
C GLY A 304 -17.12 25.87 13.68
N ALA A 305 -16.24 26.19 14.58
CA ALA A 305 -14.86 26.47 14.23
C ALA A 305 -14.21 25.12 13.93
N LEU A 306 -13.75 24.93 12.72
CA LEU A 306 -12.75 23.91 12.43
C LEU A 306 -11.71 24.03 13.52
N VAL A 307 -11.64 22.99 14.31
CA VAL A 307 -10.94 23.03 15.55
C VAL A 307 -9.50 23.34 15.27
N LYS A 308 -8.92 24.10 16.13
CA LYS A 308 -7.50 24.08 16.43
C LYS A 308 -7.09 22.69 16.85
N GLU A 309 -7.30 21.71 16.01
CA GLU A 309 -6.68 20.44 16.18
C GLU A 309 -5.24 20.62 15.79
N ASP A 310 -4.48 20.70 16.80
CA ASP A 310 -3.04 20.73 16.76
C ASP A 310 -2.46 19.36 16.36
N GLY A 311 -3.16 18.59 15.48
CA GLY A 311 -2.74 17.27 15.02
C GLY A 311 -2.46 16.32 16.16
N SER A 312 -3.43 16.20 17.04
CA SER A 312 -3.33 15.32 18.20
C SER A 312 -3.10 13.85 17.84
N TRP A 313 -3.37 13.44 16.61
CA TRP A 313 -3.05 12.10 16.08
C TRP A 313 -1.61 11.94 15.57
N TRP A 314 -0.78 12.98 15.69
CA TRP A 314 0.57 13.00 15.16
C TRP A 314 1.62 12.62 16.21
N ARG A 315 2.54 11.74 15.88
CA ARG A 315 3.53 11.22 16.83
C ARG A 315 4.59 12.24 17.23
N GLU A 316 4.97 13.14 16.35
CA GLU A 316 6.00 14.14 16.62
C GLU A 316 5.55 15.28 17.57
N ARG A 317 4.31 15.28 18.02
CA ARG A 317 3.85 16.25 19.04
C ARG A 317 4.79 16.29 20.23
N ARG A 318 5.09 15.12 20.78
CA ARG A 318 5.99 15.01 21.91
C ARG A 318 7.40 15.50 21.56
N GLN A 319 7.90 15.23 20.37
CA GLN A 319 9.19 15.75 19.91
C GLN A 319 9.22 17.27 19.92
N GLY A 320 8.20 17.92 19.38
CA GLY A 320 8.09 19.38 19.35
C GLY A 320 8.11 20.01 20.75
N ASP A 321 7.34 19.46 21.69
CA ASP A 321 7.28 19.91 23.09
C ASP A 321 8.61 19.73 23.82
N VAL A 322 9.26 18.58 23.63
CA VAL A 322 10.54 18.24 24.27
C VAL A 322 11.66 19.14 23.72
N LEU A 323 11.72 19.35 22.42
CA LEU A 323 12.69 20.28 21.83
C LEU A 323 12.44 21.73 22.32
N ALA A 324 11.18 22.14 22.48
CA ALA A 324 10.82 23.45 23.02
C ALA A 324 11.24 23.62 24.48
N SER A 325 11.19 22.56 25.29
CA SER A 325 11.67 22.58 26.65
C SER A 325 13.19 22.69 26.76
N GLY A 326 13.90 22.27 25.70
CA GLY A 326 15.35 22.19 25.65
C GLY A 326 15.96 20.98 26.36
N ASP A 327 15.19 20.16 27.07
CA ASP A 327 15.66 18.93 27.68
C ASP A 327 15.18 17.69 26.87
N VAL A 328 16.12 17.10 26.16
CA VAL A 328 15.88 15.94 25.28
C VAL A 328 16.23 14.60 25.94
N SER A 329 16.33 14.58 27.28
CA SER A 329 16.78 13.41 28.03
C SER A 329 15.90 12.17 27.85
N GLU A 330 14.61 12.33 27.51
CA GLU A 330 13.70 11.19 27.30
C GLU A 330 13.96 10.45 25.99
N PHE A 331 14.51 11.12 25.00
CA PHE A 331 14.80 10.49 23.69
C PHE A 331 16.17 9.84 23.70
N SER A 332 16.25 8.62 24.19
CA SER A 332 17.49 7.87 24.29
C SER A 332 17.28 6.36 24.26
N ALA A 333 18.30 5.65 23.83
CA ALA A 333 18.37 4.18 23.86
C ALA A 333 19.56 3.71 24.70
N GLU A 334 19.40 2.53 25.30
CA GLU A 334 20.46 1.81 26.02
C GLU A 334 21.10 0.76 25.09
N VAL A 335 22.21 1.10 24.46
CA VAL A 335 22.90 0.23 23.50
C VAL A 335 23.84 -0.74 24.21
N ASP A 336 23.51 -2.03 24.22
CA ASP A 336 24.30 -3.10 24.84
C ASP A 336 25.41 -3.60 23.91
N PHE A 337 26.65 -3.13 24.11
CA PHE A 337 27.82 -3.55 23.34
C PHE A 337 28.18 -5.03 23.56
N SER A 338 27.75 -5.63 24.66
CA SER A 338 27.92 -7.07 24.86
C SER A 338 27.06 -7.89 23.87
N LYS A 339 25.83 -7.43 23.55
CA LYS A 339 25.01 -8.03 22.51
C LYS A 339 25.65 -7.88 21.14
N LEU A 340 26.24 -6.72 20.85
CA LEU A 340 26.93 -6.46 19.58
C LEU A 340 28.16 -7.37 19.42
N ALA A 341 28.98 -7.48 20.47
CA ALA A 341 30.17 -8.34 20.47
C ALA A 341 29.81 -9.84 20.23
N ARG A 342 28.71 -10.30 20.84
CA ARG A 342 28.20 -11.68 20.65
C ARG A 342 27.45 -11.87 19.35
N ARG A 343 27.24 -10.81 18.55
CA ARG A 343 26.42 -10.80 17.33
C ARG A 343 25.00 -11.32 17.59
N ALA A 344 24.41 -10.94 18.71
CA ALA A 344 23.06 -11.35 19.08
C ALA A 344 22.05 -10.85 18.02
N ASN A 345 20.97 -11.59 17.87
CA ASN A 345 19.77 -11.14 17.18
C ASN A 345 18.67 -10.97 18.22
N ASP A 346 18.14 -9.77 18.32
CA ASP A 346 17.10 -9.40 19.26
C ASP A 346 16.23 -8.32 18.63
N ASP A 347 15.01 -8.70 18.23
CA ASP A 347 13.99 -7.84 17.66
C ASP A 347 12.86 -7.56 18.70
N SER A 348 13.15 -7.63 20.01
CA SER A 348 12.15 -7.37 21.06
C SER A 348 11.70 -5.91 21.10
N GLY A 349 12.55 -4.99 20.67
CA GLY A 349 12.23 -3.56 20.54
C GLY A 349 11.48 -3.20 19.25
N VAL A 350 11.08 -4.18 18.43
CA VAL A 350 10.28 -3.93 17.22
C VAL A 350 8.83 -4.28 17.49
N PRO A 351 7.89 -3.32 17.42
CA PRO A 351 6.44 -3.57 17.58
C PRO A 351 5.91 -4.62 16.58
N LYS A 352 5.02 -5.49 17.05
CA LYS A 352 4.45 -6.59 16.24
C LYS A 352 2.93 -6.60 16.16
N THR A 353 2.28 -5.97 17.12
CA THR A 353 0.81 -5.87 17.24
C THR A 353 0.42 -4.49 17.74
N GLY A 354 -0.83 -4.13 17.63
CA GLY A 354 -1.32 -2.80 17.97
C GLY A 354 -0.99 -1.78 16.88
N HIS A 355 -0.75 -0.57 17.27
CA HIS A 355 -0.52 0.57 16.39
C HIS A 355 0.95 0.64 15.97
N ILE A 356 1.22 0.50 14.68
CA ILE A 356 2.55 0.38 14.09
C ILE A 356 2.66 1.32 12.89
N ASP A 357 3.70 2.16 12.87
CA ASP A 357 4.08 2.85 11.65
C ASP A 357 5.17 2.05 10.93
N ARG A 358 5.06 2.00 9.62
CA ARG A 358 6.02 1.30 8.78
C ARG A 358 6.42 2.16 7.58
N ILE A 359 7.54 1.78 6.98
CA ILE A 359 8.01 2.37 5.74
C ILE A 359 8.19 1.29 4.68
N PHE A 360 7.98 1.67 3.43
CA PHE A 360 8.33 0.83 2.28
C PHE A 360 9.06 1.64 1.21
N ALA A 361 9.74 0.95 0.31
CA ALA A 361 10.34 1.55 -0.88
C ALA A 361 9.35 1.48 -2.05
N SER A 362 8.89 2.62 -2.52
CA SER A 362 8.04 2.72 -3.69
C SER A 362 8.84 2.45 -4.97
N LYS A 363 8.19 1.89 -5.99
CA LYS A 363 8.72 1.77 -7.35
C LYS A 363 9.00 3.14 -8.00
N TYR A 364 8.31 4.17 -7.52
CA TYR A 364 8.37 5.51 -8.08
C TYR A 364 9.27 6.41 -7.23
N ASP A 365 10.30 6.97 -7.86
CA ASP A 365 11.25 7.92 -7.30
C ASP A 365 11.22 9.20 -8.16
N PHE A 366 10.74 10.29 -7.57
CA PHE A 366 10.64 11.59 -8.24
C PHE A 366 11.64 12.61 -7.69
N GLY A 367 12.38 12.25 -6.63
CA GLY A 367 13.33 13.17 -6.00
C GLY A 367 13.75 12.76 -4.60
N GLN A 368 14.03 13.73 -3.77
CA GLN A 368 14.41 13.53 -2.37
C GLN A 368 13.46 14.30 -1.45
N GLY A 369 12.90 13.60 -0.48
CA GLY A 369 12.07 14.18 0.56
C GLY A 369 10.72 14.66 0.03
N VAL A 370 10.44 15.93 0.26
CA VAL A 370 9.16 16.57 -0.02
C VAL A 370 9.29 17.70 -1.04
N ASP A 371 8.30 17.90 -1.87
CA ASP A 371 8.15 19.08 -2.74
C ASP A 371 6.82 19.80 -2.44
N TYR A 372 6.89 20.90 -1.70
CA TYR A 372 5.73 21.69 -1.30
C TYR A 372 5.04 22.43 -2.48
N SER A 373 5.68 22.53 -3.64
CA SER A 373 5.11 23.16 -4.82
C SER A 373 4.08 22.27 -5.55
N VAL A 374 4.10 20.96 -5.32
CA VAL A 374 3.16 20.02 -5.92
C VAL A 374 1.78 20.18 -5.25
N LYS A 375 0.72 20.32 -6.05
CA LYS A 375 -0.67 20.40 -5.60
C LYS A 375 -1.54 19.46 -6.44
N CYS A 376 -1.90 18.32 -5.87
CA CYS A 376 -2.62 17.27 -6.60
C CYS A 376 -4.11 17.54 -6.75
N LEU A 377 -4.79 17.98 -5.71
CA LEU A 377 -6.24 18.19 -5.75
C LEU A 377 -6.69 19.31 -6.71
N THR A 378 -5.85 20.31 -6.91
CA THR A 378 -6.14 21.44 -7.82
C THR A 378 -5.62 21.20 -9.24
N SER A 379 -4.92 20.09 -9.46
CA SER A 379 -4.36 19.73 -10.76
C SER A 379 -5.36 18.90 -11.54
N THR A 380 -5.62 19.29 -12.78
CA THR A 380 -6.33 18.45 -13.76
C THR A 380 -5.41 17.35 -14.32
N ALA A 381 -4.17 17.26 -13.82
CA ALA A 381 -3.18 16.33 -14.32
C ALA A 381 -3.47 14.92 -13.80
N SER A 382 -3.75 14.02 -14.72
CA SER A 382 -3.82 12.57 -14.48
C SER A 382 -2.50 11.93 -13.99
N GLU A 383 -1.47 12.73 -13.72
CA GLU A 383 -0.12 12.29 -13.40
C GLU A 383 0.50 13.09 -12.25
N CYS A 384 -0.29 13.42 -11.21
CA CYS A 384 0.27 14.07 -10.04
C CYS A 384 1.18 13.11 -9.27
N THR A 385 2.44 13.52 -9.04
CA THR A 385 3.45 12.74 -8.32
C THR A 385 3.20 12.65 -6.82
N GLY A 386 2.35 13.55 -6.29
CA GLY A 386 2.25 13.77 -4.85
C GLY A 386 3.41 14.62 -4.31
N ARG A 387 3.26 15.10 -3.08
CA ARG A 387 4.28 15.95 -2.41
C ARG A 387 5.44 15.13 -1.87
N TYR A 388 5.22 13.89 -1.43
CA TYR A 388 6.27 13.00 -0.99
C TYR A 388 6.94 12.38 -2.22
N VAL A 389 7.90 13.15 -2.78
CA VAL A 389 8.59 12.81 -4.02
C VAL A 389 9.63 11.72 -3.83
N GLY A 390 10.08 11.49 -2.62
CA GLY A 390 11.06 10.46 -2.27
C GLY A 390 10.56 9.04 -2.51
N GLN A 391 11.49 8.11 -2.58
CA GLN A 391 11.19 6.69 -2.79
C GLN A 391 10.66 6.00 -1.53
N LEU A 392 11.09 6.42 -0.34
CA LEU A 392 10.55 5.92 0.92
C LEU A 392 9.20 6.54 1.20
N GLN A 393 8.22 5.70 1.48
CA GLN A 393 6.86 6.10 1.81
C GLN A 393 6.44 5.50 3.15
N PRO A 394 5.86 6.30 4.06
CA PRO A 394 5.34 5.81 5.33
C PRO A 394 3.90 5.30 5.19
N TYR A 395 3.47 4.47 6.12
CA TYR A 395 2.09 4.05 6.29
C TYR A 395 1.84 3.53 7.71
N ALA A 396 0.59 3.55 8.15
CA ALA A 396 0.20 3.06 9.46
C ALA A 396 -0.51 1.70 9.40
N LEU A 397 -0.37 0.92 10.46
CA LEU A 397 -1.05 -0.34 10.67
C LEU A 397 -1.67 -0.40 12.08
N TYR A 398 -2.85 -1.00 12.15
CA TYR A 398 -3.33 -1.67 13.35
C TYR A 398 -3.27 -3.18 13.13
N VAL A 399 -2.45 -3.85 13.90
CA VAL A 399 -2.31 -5.32 13.84
C VAL A 399 -3.00 -5.93 15.06
N PRO A 400 -4.08 -6.71 14.89
CA PRO A 400 -4.81 -7.31 16.01
C PRO A 400 -3.91 -8.16 16.92
N SER A 401 -4.13 -8.08 18.22
CA SER A 401 -3.48 -8.96 19.21
C SER A 401 -4.06 -10.38 19.23
N LYS A 402 -5.02 -10.68 18.35
CA LYS A 402 -5.67 -11.98 18.21
C LYS A 402 -4.71 -13.04 17.65
N PRO A 403 -4.93 -14.33 17.96
CA PRO A 403 -4.18 -15.39 17.31
C PRO A 403 -4.31 -15.35 15.79
N LEU A 404 -3.21 -15.53 15.09
CA LEU A 404 -3.19 -15.53 13.62
C LEU A 404 -4.16 -16.59 13.06
N PRO A 405 -5.17 -16.19 12.29
CA PRO A 405 -6.13 -17.13 11.71
C PRO A 405 -5.46 -18.09 10.70
N ALA A 406 -6.01 -19.28 10.53
CA ALA A 406 -5.46 -20.28 9.62
C ALA A 406 -5.32 -19.78 8.17
N LYS A 407 -6.26 -18.95 7.70
CA LYS A 407 -6.21 -18.32 6.38
C LYS A 407 -5.43 -16.99 6.35
N GLY A 408 -5.02 -16.45 7.48
CA GLY A 408 -4.46 -15.12 7.65
C GLY A 408 -5.51 -14.11 8.15
N PHE A 409 -5.06 -12.92 8.54
CA PHE A 409 -5.92 -11.79 8.88
C PHE A 409 -6.63 -11.25 7.64
N GLY A 410 -7.81 -10.65 7.82
CA GLY A 410 -8.36 -9.77 6.79
C GLY A 410 -7.50 -8.53 6.57
N LEU A 411 -7.86 -7.71 5.60
CA LEU A 411 -7.28 -6.39 5.36
C LEU A 411 -8.40 -5.36 5.25
N VAL A 412 -8.25 -4.25 5.95
CA VAL A 412 -9.03 -3.03 5.74
C VAL A 412 -8.06 -1.96 5.28
N VAL A 413 -8.28 -1.40 4.10
CA VAL A 413 -7.58 -0.19 3.68
C VAL A 413 -8.39 0.99 4.16
N SER A 414 -7.81 1.82 5.06
CA SER A 414 -8.43 3.03 5.59
C SER A 414 -7.66 4.25 5.08
N MET A 415 -8.36 5.14 4.39
CA MET A 415 -7.78 6.28 3.69
C MET A 415 -8.08 7.57 4.44
N HIS A 416 -7.04 8.37 4.72
CA HIS A 416 -7.14 9.62 5.47
C HIS A 416 -7.86 10.75 4.70
N GLY A 417 -8.33 11.75 5.43
CA GLY A 417 -8.93 12.97 4.89
C GLY A 417 -7.92 13.94 4.29
N LEU A 418 -8.42 15.01 3.67
CA LEU A 418 -7.58 16.09 3.15
C LEU A 418 -6.82 16.76 4.30
N SER A 419 -5.55 17.03 4.10
CA SER A 419 -4.63 17.65 5.07
C SER A 419 -4.29 16.79 6.30
N ALA A 420 -4.83 15.59 6.40
CA ALA A 420 -4.43 14.57 7.36
C ALA A 420 -3.28 13.70 6.82
N ASN A 421 -2.93 12.65 7.50
CA ASN A 421 -1.92 11.69 7.10
C ASN A 421 -2.30 10.26 7.50
N TYR A 422 -1.41 9.33 7.21
CA TYR A 422 -1.58 7.90 7.51
C TYR A 422 -1.90 7.59 8.99
N ASN A 423 -1.64 8.48 9.94
CA ASN A 423 -1.94 8.27 11.36
C ASN A 423 -3.33 8.76 11.79
N GLU A 424 -4.13 9.41 10.92
CA GLU A 424 -5.38 10.08 11.27
C GLU A 424 -6.30 9.22 12.17
N PHE A 425 -6.50 7.96 11.83
CA PHE A 425 -7.35 7.05 12.60
C PHE A 425 -6.58 5.96 13.36
N LEU A 426 -5.24 5.97 13.34
CA LEU A 426 -4.47 4.89 13.96
C LEU A 426 -4.69 4.81 15.49
N GLY A 427 -4.81 5.95 16.16
CA GLY A 427 -5.08 6.04 17.59
C GLY A 427 -6.55 5.98 17.98
N SER A 428 -7.47 5.75 17.01
CA SER A 428 -8.91 5.83 17.20
C SER A 428 -9.56 4.46 17.39
N HIS A 429 -10.82 4.45 17.82
CA HIS A 429 -11.65 3.24 17.85
C HIS A 429 -11.94 2.69 16.46
N GLU A 430 -11.82 3.49 15.37
CA GLU A 430 -11.93 2.94 14.01
C GLU A 430 -10.92 1.81 13.82
N ALA A 431 -9.64 2.08 14.08
CA ALA A 431 -8.60 1.08 13.91
C ALA A 431 -8.85 -0.18 14.76
N GLU A 432 -9.24 0.00 16.03
CA GLU A 432 -9.49 -1.09 16.96
C GLU A 432 -10.77 -1.88 16.58
N GLN A 433 -11.89 -1.19 16.36
CA GLN A 433 -13.19 -1.85 16.10
C GLN A 433 -13.21 -2.53 14.71
N LEU A 434 -12.67 -1.88 13.67
CA LEU A 434 -12.58 -2.50 12.35
C LEU A 434 -11.49 -3.58 12.32
N GLY A 435 -10.38 -3.39 13.03
CA GLY A 435 -9.29 -4.36 13.10
C GLY A 435 -9.65 -5.61 13.90
N ASP A 436 -10.30 -5.44 15.04
CA ASP A 436 -10.62 -6.54 15.94
C ASP A 436 -11.94 -7.28 15.61
N ARG A 437 -12.64 -6.87 14.55
CA ARG A 437 -13.87 -7.56 14.16
C ARG A 437 -13.63 -9.04 13.77
N GLY A 438 -14.55 -9.90 14.11
CA GLY A 438 -14.52 -11.31 13.71
C GLY A 438 -13.23 -12.02 14.09
N THR A 439 -12.52 -12.58 13.12
CA THR A 439 -11.24 -13.27 13.32
C THR A 439 -10.03 -12.35 13.34
N GLY A 440 -10.23 -11.07 13.15
CA GLY A 440 -9.20 -10.03 13.04
C GLY A 440 -8.87 -9.67 11.59
N SER A 441 -8.68 -8.39 11.38
CA SER A 441 -8.18 -7.80 10.13
C SER A 441 -7.07 -6.80 10.44
N ILE A 442 -6.04 -6.74 9.61
CA ILE A 442 -5.10 -5.63 9.68
C ILE A 442 -5.79 -4.42 9.05
N LEU A 443 -5.85 -3.31 9.79
CA LEU A 443 -6.19 -2.03 9.19
C LEU A 443 -4.87 -1.40 8.71
N ALA A 444 -4.84 -0.94 7.46
CA ALA A 444 -3.67 -0.33 6.85
C ALA A 444 -4.05 1.02 6.22
N SER A 445 -3.34 2.08 6.62
CA SER A 445 -3.59 3.44 6.18
C SER A 445 -2.38 3.98 5.41
N PRO A 446 -2.50 4.20 4.08
CA PRO A 446 -1.44 4.76 3.24
C PRO A 446 -1.30 6.26 3.44
N GLU A 447 -0.11 6.80 3.19
CA GLU A 447 0.10 8.24 3.05
C GLU A 447 -0.33 8.80 1.68
N SER A 448 -0.47 7.94 0.70
CA SER A 448 -0.89 8.34 -0.66
C SER A 448 -0.05 9.45 -1.27
N ARG A 449 1.23 9.44 -1.00
CA ARG A 449 2.20 10.43 -1.48
C ARG A 449 1.95 11.86 -1.02
N GLY A 450 1.27 12.04 0.09
CA GLY A 450 1.04 13.31 0.74
C GLY A 450 -0.43 13.57 1.05
N PRO A 451 -0.67 14.59 1.87
CA PRO A 451 -1.99 14.85 2.47
C PRO A 451 -3.06 15.29 1.48
N ASP A 452 -2.71 15.55 0.22
CA ASP A 452 -3.62 15.99 -0.85
C ASP A 452 -3.57 15.11 -2.11
N GLY A 453 -3.11 13.87 -2.00
CA GLY A 453 -2.93 12.94 -3.11
C GLY A 453 -4.22 12.54 -3.83
N GLY A 454 -5.36 12.61 -3.16
CA GLY A 454 -6.69 12.35 -3.73
C GLY A 454 -6.88 10.91 -4.20
N TYR A 455 -6.02 9.99 -3.81
CA TYR A 455 -6.04 8.55 -4.15
C TYR A 455 -6.11 8.27 -5.65
N LYS A 456 -5.55 9.16 -6.44
CA LYS A 456 -5.49 9.07 -7.91
C LYS A 456 -4.03 9.00 -8.36
N SER A 457 -3.78 8.46 -9.55
CA SER A 457 -2.44 8.38 -10.14
C SER A 457 -1.43 7.66 -9.25
N TYR A 458 -0.32 8.31 -8.89
CA TYR A 458 0.72 7.74 -8.03
C TYR A 458 0.26 7.59 -6.57
N ALA A 459 -0.72 8.36 -6.13
CA ALA A 459 -1.36 8.18 -4.83
C ALA A 459 -2.18 6.88 -4.78
N GLU A 460 -2.87 6.51 -5.85
CA GLU A 460 -3.52 5.20 -6.00
C GLU A 460 -2.47 4.07 -6.00
N ALA A 461 -1.37 4.24 -6.73
CA ALA A 461 -0.30 3.26 -6.77
C ALA A 461 0.31 3.02 -5.38
N ASP A 462 0.46 4.07 -4.58
CA ASP A 462 0.98 4.01 -3.21
C ASP A 462 0.12 3.12 -2.31
N VAL A 463 -1.21 3.19 -2.42
CA VAL A 463 -2.14 2.29 -1.71
C VAL A 463 -1.84 0.81 -2.02
N PHE A 464 -1.62 0.48 -3.28
CA PHE A 464 -1.37 -0.90 -3.69
C PHE A 464 0.07 -1.37 -3.41
N GLU A 465 1.04 -0.48 -3.42
CA GLU A 465 2.41 -0.77 -2.97
C GLU A 465 2.44 -1.03 -1.45
N MET A 466 1.72 -0.23 -0.66
CA MET A 466 1.49 -0.49 0.77
C MET A 466 0.86 -1.86 1.00
N TRP A 467 -0.25 -2.18 0.31
CA TRP A 467 -0.88 -3.51 0.41
C TRP A 467 0.11 -4.64 0.10
N ALA A 468 0.90 -4.47 -0.97
CA ALA A 468 1.93 -5.45 -1.32
C ALA A 468 3.00 -5.60 -0.22
N ASP A 469 3.38 -4.50 0.47
CA ASP A 469 4.31 -4.56 1.60
C ASP A 469 3.69 -5.27 2.80
N VAL A 470 2.45 -4.96 3.17
CA VAL A 470 1.71 -5.68 4.22
C VAL A 470 1.66 -7.18 3.93
N ALA A 471 1.35 -7.56 2.69
CA ALA A 471 1.28 -8.97 2.28
C ALA A 471 2.63 -9.69 2.31
N ARG A 472 3.76 -8.98 2.27
CA ARG A 472 5.11 -9.56 2.43
C ARG A 472 5.44 -9.86 3.88
N HIS A 473 4.92 -9.08 4.82
CA HIS A 473 5.29 -9.15 6.23
C HIS A 473 4.24 -9.86 7.08
N TYR A 474 2.99 -9.89 6.64
CA TYR A 474 1.86 -10.48 7.35
C TYR A 474 1.12 -11.48 6.46
N LYS A 475 0.66 -12.56 7.08
CA LYS A 475 -0.20 -13.52 6.40
C LYS A 475 -1.62 -12.95 6.29
N LEU A 476 -2.05 -12.63 5.09
CA LEU A 476 -3.38 -12.10 4.80
C LEU A 476 -4.31 -13.17 4.21
N ASN A 477 -5.60 -12.99 4.47
CA ASN A 477 -6.67 -13.68 3.75
C ASN A 477 -7.15 -12.77 2.61
N PRO A 478 -6.73 -12.98 1.36
CA PRO A 478 -7.04 -12.09 0.25
C PRO A 478 -8.52 -12.11 -0.18
N GLU A 479 -9.35 -12.94 0.45
CA GLU A 479 -10.80 -12.96 0.24
C GLU A 479 -11.54 -12.06 1.24
N LEU A 480 -10.90 -11.68 2.35
CA LEU A 480 -11.46 -10.85 3.41
C LEU A 480 -10.80 -9.47 3.35
N THR A 481 -11.21 -8.66 2.39
CA THR A 481 -10.63 -7.35 2.12
C THR A 481 -11.72 -6.30 1.93
N ASP A 482 -11.62 -5.20 2.68
CA ASP A 482 -12.57 -4.12 2.71
C ASP A 482 -11.85 -2.79 2.54
N VAL A 483 -12.59 -1.75 2.12
CA VAL A 483 -12.06 -0.40 1.91
C VAL A 483 -12.93 0.62 2.63
N THR A 484 -12.29 1.57 3.29
CA THR A 484 -12.91 2.69 3.99
C THR A 484 -12.05 3.94 3.85
N GLY A 485 -12.59 5.07 4.23
CA GLY A 485 -11.85 6.32 4.30
C GLY A 485 -12.77 7.49 4.60
N TYR A 486 -12.15 8.57 5.06
CA TYR A 486 -12.82 9.76 5.55
C TYR A 486 -12.65 10.93 4.59
N SER A 487 -13.70 11.71 4.31
CA SER A 487 -13.64 12.91 3.48
C SER A 487 -13.00 12.63 2.11
N MET A 488 -11.81 13.15 1.82
CA MET A 488 -11.01 12.81 0.64
C MET A 488 -10.80 11.28 0.54
N GLY A 489 -10.55 10.59 1.66
CA GLY A 489 -10.47 9.14 1.71
C GLY A 489 -11.81 8.45 1.45
N GLY A 490 -12.94 9.09 1.79
CA GLY A 490 -14.27 8.63 1.43
C GLY A 490 -14.52 8.69 -0.09
N GLU A 491 -14.06 9.76 -0.78
CA GLU A 491 -14.01 9.81 -2.25
C GLU A 491 -13.13 8.67 -2.79
N GLY A 492 -11.92 8.50 -2.22
CA GLY A 492 -11.00 7.43 -2.56
C GLY A 492 -11.62 6.04 -2.39
N THR A 493 -12.48 5.85 -1.38
CA THR A 493 -13.23 4.60 -1.17
C THR A 493 -14.15 4.29 -2.35
N TYR A 494 -14.93 5.24 -2.83
CA TYR A 494 -15.76 5.08 -4.03
C TYR A 494 -14.89 4.84 -5.27
N GLU A 495 -13.80 5.59 -5.42
CA GLU A 495 -12.89 5.51 -6.55
C GLU A 495 -12.27 4.10 -6.65
N LEU A 496 -11.58 3.66 -5.60
CA LEU A 496 -10.90 2.36 -5.60
C LEU A 496 -11.88 1.19 -5.70
N ALA A 497 -13.07 1.29 -5.05
CA ALA A 497 -14.08 0.26 -5.13
C ALA A 497 -14.65 0.13 -6.54
N SER A 498 -14.87 1.22 -7.26
CA SER A 498 -15.41 1.20 -8.61
C SER A 498 -14.36 0.81 -9.67
N ARG A 499 -13.10 1.21 -9.50
CA ARG A 499 -12.00 0.88 -10.43
C ARG A 499 -11.54 -0.57 -10.33
N TRP A 500 -11.50 -1.12 -9.10
CA TRP A 500 -10.97 -2.45 -8.80
C TRP A 500 -11.98 -3.30 -8.01
N PRO A 501 -13.21 -3.51 -8.55
CA PRO A 501 -14.32 -4.07 -7.76
C PRO A 501 -14.12 -5.54 -7.37
N ASP A 502 -13.16 -6.24 -7.95
CA ASP A 502 -12.84 -7.63 -7.62
C ASP A 502 -11.80 -7.77 -6.50
N LEU A 503 -11.42 -6.65 -5.88
CA LEU A 503 -10.57 -6.62 -4.69
C LEU A 503 -11.37 -6.55 -3.38
N TRP A 504 -12.57 -5.97 -3.37
CA TRP A 504 -13.25 -5.55 -2.16
C TRP A 504 -14.51 -6.37 -1.88
N ALA A 505 -14.68 -6.78 -0.63
CA ALA A 505 -15.90 -7.44 -0.17
C ALA A 505 -16.98 -6.42 0.16
N ARG A 506 -16.60 -5.30 0.78
CA ARG A 506 -17.47 -4.18 1.17
C ARG A 506 -16.71 -2.86 1.13
N ALA A 507 -17.46 -1.76 1.03
CA ALA A 507 -16.94 -0.40 1.06
C ALA A 507 -17.68 0.43 2.12
N PHE A 508 -16.92 1.26 2.84
CA PHE A 508 -17.46 2.12 3.89
C PHE A 508 -16.91 3.55 3.74
N PRO A 509 -17.43 4.36 2.81
CA PRO A 509 -17.08 5.77 2.70
C PRO A 509 -17.73 6.59 3.83
N ILE A 510 -16.95 7.48 4.45
CA ILE A 510 -17.39 8.39 5.51
C ILE A 510 -17.24 9.82 4.98
N VAL A 511 -18.33 10.60 4.98
CA VAL A 511 -18.43 11.99 4.49
C VAL A 511 -17.66 12.22 3.19
N GLY A 512 -17.67 11.23 2.30
CA GLY A 512 -16.94 11.27 1.03
C GLY A 512 -17.77 11.84 -0.11
N PRO A 513 -17.22 12.79 -0.91
CA PRO A 513 -17.85 13.20 -2.15
C PRO A 513 -18.07 11.98 -3.07
N PRO A 514 -19.23 11.86 -3.73
CA PRO A 514 -19.48 10.74 -4.63
C PRO A 514 -18.66 10.88 -5.92
N THR A 515 -18.17 9.76 -6.44
CA THR A 515 -17.64 9.69 -7.80
C THR A 515 -18.77 9.87 -8.85
N SER A 516 -18.43 9.77 -10.13
CA SER A 516 -19.42 9.86 -11.20
C SER A 516 -20.54 8.84 -11.07
N ALA A 517 -21.75 9.17 -11.50
CA ALA A 517 -22.90 8.24 -11.51
C ALA A 517 -22.58 6.93 -12.25
N ALA A 518 -21.76 6.98 -13.33
CA ALA A 518 -21.35 5.82 -14.09
C ALA A 518 -20.49 4.87 -13.25
N SER A 519 -19.62 5.39 -12.39
CA SER A 519 -18.74 4.59 -11.53
C SER A 519 -19.53 3.72 -10.56
N PHE A 520 -20.71 4.19 -10.08
CA PHE A 520 -21.58 3.40 -9.21
C PHE A 520 -22.06 2.09 -9.83
N THR A 521 -22.16 2.01 -11.14
CA THR A 521 -22.49 0.77 -11.86
C THR A 521 -21.49 -0.34 -11.56
N SER A 522 -20.21 -0.01 -11.42
CA SER A 522 -19.16 -0.98 -11.08
C SER A 522 -19.26 -1.55 -9.66
N LEU A 523 -20.01 -0.90 -8.75
CA LEU A 523 -20.21 -1.31 -7.36
C LEU A 523 -21.27 -2.41 -7.18
N ARG A 524 -21.85 -2.95 -8.27
CA ARG A 524 -22.92 -3.96 -8.21
C ARG A 524 -22.68 -5.07 -7.19
N ASN A 525 -21.47 -5.61 -7.15
CA ASN A 525 -21.15 -6.75 -6.29
C ASN A 525 -20.52 -6.35 -4.93
N ILE A 526 -20.42 -5.04 -4.66
CA ILE A 526 -19.86 -4.50 -3.43
C ILE A 526 -20.99 -3.79 -2.65
N PRO A 527 -21.47 -4.34 -1.52
CA PRO A 527 -22.34 -3.58 -0.63
C PRO A 527 -21.61 -2.38 -0.06
N VAL A 528 -22.30 -1.25 0.00
CA VAL A 528 -21.76 0.02 0.51
C VAL A 528 -22.55 0.45 1.74
N LEU A 529 -21.84 0.81 2.83
CA LEU A 529 -22.37 1.59 3.94
C LEU A 529 -21.77 2.99 3.82
N ALA A 530 -22.58 4.02 3.77
CA ALA A 530 -22.10 5.39 3.68
C ALA A 530 -22.66 6.25 4.82
N TRP A 531 -21.80 7.00 5.47
CA TRP A 531 -22.13 7.93 6.54
C TRP A 531 -21.96 9.36 6.08
N TYR A 532 -22.89 10.25 6.47
CA TYR A 532 -22.89 11.68 6.12
C TYR A 532 -23.45 12.52 7.26
N GLY A 533 -22.98 13.75 7.38
CA GLY A 533 -23.52 14.75 8.28
C GLY A 533 -24.64 15.59 7.63
N GLN A 534 -25.72 15.84 8.36
CA GLN A 534 -26.80 16.69 7.83
C GLN A 534 -26.40 18.13 7.61
N THR A 535 -25.47 18.65 8.40
CA THR A 535 -24.97 20.02 8.36
C THR A 535 -23.51 20.08 7.95
N ASP A 536 -23.05 19.06 7.21
CA ASP A 536 -21.69 19.01 6.69
C ASP A 536 -21.41 20.21 5.79
N GLU A 537 -20.39 20.98 6.14
CA GLU A 537 -20.02 22.23 5.49
C GLU A 537 -19.09 22.06 4.28
N LEU A 538 -18.48 20.87 4.14
CA LEU A 538 -17.55 20.54 3.05
C LEU A 538 -18.16 19.54 2.05
N VAL A 539 -18.78 18.46 2.55
CA VAL A 539 -19.50 17.48 1.74
C VAL A 539 -20.98 17.60 2.06
N GLY A 540 -21.58 18.68 1.57
CA GLY A 540 -22.92 19.09 1.92
C GLY A 540 -24.02 18.08 1.58
N PRO A 541 -25.24 18.30 2.11
CA PRO A 541 -26.38 17.39 1.96
C PRO A 541 -26.70 17.04 0.49
N GLU A 542 -26.45 17.95 -0.43
CA GLU A 542 -26.66 17.72 -1.87
C GLU A 542 -25.72 16.66 -2.44
N MET A 543 -24.47 16.58 -1.98
CA MET A 543 -23.52 15.55 -2.38
C MET A 543 -23.93 14.20 -1.80
N SER A 544 -24.37 14.19 -0.54
CA SER A 544 -24.93 13.01 0.13
C SER A 544 -26.16 12.47 -0.60
N GLU A 545 -27.09 13.35 -1.00
CA GLU A 545 -28.25 12.99 -1.79
C GLU A 545 -27.86 12.48 -3.18
N GLN A 546 -26.89 13.12 -3.83
CA GLN A 546 -26.39 12.68 -5.14
C GLN A 546 -25.79 11.26 -5.07
N ALA A 547 -25.06 10.94 -4.00
CA ALA A 547 -24.54 9.58 -3.78
C ALA A 547 -25.67 8.56 -3.69
N PHE A 548 -26.73 8.87 -2.93
CA PHE A 548 -27.89 8.01 -2.82
C PHE A 548 -28.63 7.83 -4.16
N LEU A 549 -28.84 8.91 -4.91
CA LEU A 549 -29.47 8.87 -6.24
C LEU A 549 -28.64 8.06 -7.25
N ASN A 550 -27.33 8.20 -7.24
CA ASN A 550 -26.42 7.40 -8.06
C ASN A 550 -26.56 5.91 -7.74
N ALA A 551 -26.59 5.55 -6.44
CA ALA A 551 -26.76 4.17 -5.98
C ALA A 551 -28.11 3.60 -6.38
N MET A 552 -29.19 4.39 -6.26
CA MET A 552 -30.54 4.01 -6.66
C MET A 552 -30.62 3.79 -8.18
N GLN A 553 -30.03 4.66 -8.97
CA GLN A 553 -29.99 4.53 -10.44
C GLN A 553 -29.19 3.29 -10.88
N ALA A 554 -28.08 3.01 -10.23
CA ALA A 554 -27.26 1.82 -10.49
C ALA A 554 -27.89 0.53 -9.95
N GLY A 555 -28.88 0.62 -9.08
CA GLY A 555 -29.56 -0.54 -8.46
C GLY A 555 -28.64 -1.39 -7.58
N ILE A 556 -27.68 -0.77 -6.90
CA ILE A 556 -26.72 -1.42 -6.02
C ILE A 556 -27.24 -1.53 -4.58
N ARG A 557 -26.59 -2.34 -3.77
CA ARG A 557 -26.85 -2.42 -2.32
C ARG A 557 -26.14 -1.26 -1.64
N TYR A 558 -26.92 -0.36 -1.02
CA TYR A 558 -26.39 0.87 -0.46
C TYR A 558 -27.15 1.23 0.83
N ASP A 559 -26.42 1.32 1.92
CA ASP A 559 -26.93 1.67 3.24
C ASP A 559 -26.47 3.10 3.57
N HIS A 560 -27.39 4.05 3.51
CA HIS A 560 -27.12 5.47 3.60
C HIS A 560 -27.58 6.03 4.94
N TRP A 561 -26.64 6.47 5.76
CA TRP A 561 -26.90 7.05 7.07
C TRP A 561 -26.59 8.54 7.05
N VAL A 562 -27.52 9.36 7.55
CA VAL A 562 -27.36 10.80 7.71
C VAL A 562 -27.54 11.15 9.18
N PHE A 563 -26.47 11.57 9.81
CA PHE A 563 -26.44 11.95 11.23
C PHE A 563 -26.96 13.38 11.43
N THR A 564 -27.67 13.61 12.56
CA THR A 564 -28.39 14.87 12.83
C THR A 564 -28.34 15.24 14.31
N PRO A 565 -27.83 16.44 14.70
CA PRO A 565 -27.02 17.33 13.88
C PRO A 565 -25.58 16.80 13.78
N ALA A 566 -24.97 16.90 12.60
CA ALA A 566 -23.59 16.52 12.41
C ALA A 566 -22.98 17.36 11.27
N GLY A 567 -21.83 17.94 11.52
CA GLY A 567 -20.96 18.60 10.53
C GLY A 567 -19.94 17.61 9.97
N HIS A 568 -18.98 18.11 9.18
CA HIS A 568 -18.01 17.31 8.46
C HIS A 568 -17.19 16.35 9.35
N ILE A 569 -16.80 16.81 10.53
CA ILE A 569 -15.88 16.05 11.41
C ILE A 569 -16.58 15.29 12.54
N THR A 570 -17.91 15.37 12.65
CA THR A 570 -18.66 14.84 13.79
C THR A 570 -18.48 13.33 13.96
N GLU A 571 -18.54 12.54 12.87
CA GLU A 571 -18.45 11.09 12.92
C GLU A 571 -17.05 10.63 13.33
N GLY A 572 -16.02 11.27 12.77
CA GLY A 572 -14.62 11.00 13.11
C GLY A 572 -14.34 11.25 14.59
N ASN A 573 -14.80 12.41 15.09
CA ASN A 573 -14.59 12.82 16.48
C ASN A 573 -15.46 12.08 17.48
N ASN A 574 -16.66 11.65 17.06
CA ASN A 574 -17.47 10.76 17.90
C ASN A 574 -16.78 9.42 18.13
N ASP A 575 -15.95 8.98 17.20
CA ASP A 575 -15.06 7.83 17.31
C ASP A 575 -15.76 6.52 17.70
N GLU A 576 -16.94 6.27 17.12
CA GLU A 576 -17.71 5.04 17.34
C GLU A 576 -18.06 4.37 16.01
N PHE A 577 -17.36 3.29 15.68
CA PHE A 577 -17.46 2.58 14.39
C PHE A 577 -18.03 1.15 14.52
N GLY A 578 -18.61 0.80 15.67
CA GLY A 578 -19.19 -0.53 15.92
C GLY A 578 -20.21 -0.98 14.87
N PRO A 579 -21.14 -0.13 14.39
CA PRO A 579 -22.04 -0.49 13.29
C PRO A 579 -21.32 -0.79 11.98
N ALA A 580 -20.25 -0.05 11.66
CA ALA A 580 -19.41 -0.30 10.49
C ALA A 580 -18.64 -1.61 10.62
N ALA A 581 -18.07 -1.89 11.81
CA ALA A 581 -17.44 -3.17 12.10
C ALA A 581 -18.41 -4.34 11.93
N THR A 582 -19.67 -4.18 12.34
CA THR A 582 -20.76 -5.15 12.14
C THR A 582 -21.09 -5.29 10.66
N PHE A 583 -21.20 -4.20 9.92
CA PHE A 583 -21.44 -4.21 8.48
C PHE A 583 -20.33 -4.92 7.72
N LEU A 584 -19.07 -4.57 7.92
CA LEU A 584 -17.93 -5.23 7.28
C LEU A 584 -17.87 -6.71 7.66
N GLY A 585 -18.03 -7.03 8.95
CA GLY A 585 -18.16 -8.40 9.46
C GLY A 585 -17.08 -9.35 8.95
N GLY A 586 -17.50 -10.51 8.45
CA GLY A 586 -16.66 -11.54 7.80
C GLY A 586 -17.00 -11.71 6.31
N ALA A 587 -17.41 -10.64 5.64
CA ALA A 587 -17.75 -10.67 4.22
C ALA A 587 -16.51 -11.02 3.38
N THR A 588 -16.73 -11.76 2.29
CA THR A 588 -15.65 -12.16 1.37
C THR A 588 -15.95 -11.71 -0.04
N VAL A 589 -14.89 -11.44 -0.80
CA VAL A 589 -14.99 -11.01 -2.20
C VAL A 589 -15.52 -12.14 -3.07
N ASP A 590 -16.63 -11.91 -3.77
CA ASP A 590 -17.11 -12.83 -4.81
C ASP A 590 -16.50 -12.48 -6.17
N ARG A 591 -15.34 -13.07 -6.47
CA ARG A 591 -14.65 -12.86 -7.74
C ARG A 591 -15.26 -13.58 -8.93
N ASN A 592 -16.29 -14.40 -8.72
CA ASN A 592 -16.93 -15.17 -9.79
C ASN A 592 -18.45 -14.92 -9.83
N ALA A 593 -18.87 -13.72 -9.48
CA ALA A 593 -20.27 -13.29 -9.52
C ALA A 593 -20.92 -13.63 -10.88
N ALA A 594 -22.17 -14.08 -10.86
CA ALA A 594 -22.90 -14.46 -12.06
C ALA A 594 -23.20 -13.27 -12.97
N HIS A 595 -23.34 -12.08 -12.41
CA HIS A 595 -23.60 -10.83 -13.10
C HIS A 595 -22.50 -9.84 -12.76
N VAL A 596 -21.82 -9.32 -13.76
CA VAL A 596 -20.74 -8.34 -13.65
C VAL A 596 -21.08 -7.10 -14.48
N THR A 597 -21.08 -5.95 -13.83
CA THR A 597 -21.11 -4.63 -14.49
C THR A 597 -19.78 -3.95 -14.24
N TYR A 598 -19.25 -3.21 -15.23
CA TYR A 598 -17.99 -2.52 -15.09
C TYR A 598 -17.86 -1.34 -16.06
N VAL A 599 -17.35 -0.23 -15.54
CA VAL A 599 -17.05 0.97 -16.32
C VAL A 599 -15.53 1.05 -16.55
N VAL A 600 -15.13 1.20 -17.79
CA VAL A 600 -13.74 1.42 -18.22
C VAL A 600 -13.58 2.89 -18.53
N ASP A 601 -12.98 3.63 -17.62
CA ASP A 601 -12.72 5.06 -17.80
C ASP A 601 -11.22 5.32 -17.99
N PRO A 602 -10.74 5.48 -19.24
CA PRO A 602 -9.33 5.73 -19.50
C PRO A 602 -8.85 7.12 -19.07
N SER A 603 -9.75 8.04 -18.72
CA SER A 603 -9.36 9.34 -18.16
C SER A 603 -8.75 9.23 -16.76
N LEU A 604 -9.07 8.14 -16.06
CA LEU A 604 -8.53 7.81 -14.74
C LEU A 604 -7.29 6.92 -14.83
N ASP A 605 -6.99 6.34 -16.01
CA ASP A 605 -5.78 5.54 -16.21
C ASP A 605 -4.54 6.44 -16.27
N THR A 606 -3.51 6.02 -15.58
CA THR A 606 -2.26 6.76 -15.45
C THR A 606 -1.05 5.91 -15.82
N LYS A 607 0.13 6.52 -15.87
CA LYS A 607 1.39 5.79 -16.06
C LYS A 607 1.81 4.94 -14.86
N ALA A 608 1.05 5.01 -13.76
CA ALA A 608 1.32 4.29 -12.54
C ALA A 608 0.85 2.81 -12.56
N ASP A 609 0.88 2.15 -13.72
CA ASP A 609 0.48 0.74 -13.89
C ASP A 609 -0.97 0.45 -13.41
N SER A 610 -1.88 1.40 -13.62
CA SER A 610 -3.27 1.37 -13.14
C SER A 610 -4.33 1.34 -14.24
N ALA A 611 -4.01 0.76 -15.41
CA ALA A 611 -4.95 0.68 -16.52
C ALA A 611 -6.16 -0.21 -16.21
N THR A 612 -7.36 0.37 -16.25
CA THR A 612 -8.64 -0.28 -15.92
C THR A 612 -9.18 -1.10 -17.11
N ASN A 613 -8.51 -2.18 -17.46
CA ASN A 613 -8.84 -3.02 -18.61
C ASN A 613 -9.40 -4.41 -18.25
N HIS A 614 -9.71 -4.64 -16.98
CA HIS A 614 -10.25 -5.91 -16.48
C HIS A 614 -11.00 -5.72 -15.14
N ALA A 615 -11.97 -6.60 -14.90
CA ALA A 615 -12.64 -6.75 -13.60
C ALA A 615 -13.25 -8.15 -13.53
N TYR A 616 -13.19 -8.81 -12.39
CA TYR A 616 -13.72 -10.16 -12.17
C TYR A 616 -13.16 -11.17 -13.20
N TRP A 617 -14.04 -11.76 -14.00
CA TRP A 617 -13.69 -12.70 -15.08
C TRP A 617 -13.68 -12.07 -16.48
N LEU A 618 -13.72 -10.73 -16.55
CA LEU A 618 -13.57 -9.94 -17.76
C LEU A 618 -12.15 -9.41 -17.89
N SER A 619 -11.61 -9.35 -19.10
CA SER A 619 -10.29 -8.79 -19.37
C SER A 619 -10.13 -8.34 -20.81
N GLY A 620 -9.05 -7.60 -21.12
CA GLY A 620 -8.80 -7.07 -22.45
C GLY A 620 -9.92 -6.16 -22.93
N LEU A 621 -10.51 -5.44 -21.98
CA LEU A 621 -11.47 -4.39 -22.24
C LEU A 621 -10.74 -3.26 -22.98
N THR A 622 -11.30 -2.78 -24.07
CA THR A 622 -10.69 -1.73 -24.88
C THR A 622 -11.79 -0.83 -25.44
N ASN A 623 -11.69 0.44 -25.12
CA ASN A 623 -12.66 1.41 -25.61
C ASN A 623 -12.54 1.60 -27.12
N ARG A 624 -13.66 1.91 -27.77
CA ARG A 624 -13.71 2.17 -29.21
C ARG A 624 -13.30 3.61 -29.51
N ALA A 625 -13.86 4.55 -28.76
CA ALA A 625 -13.43 5.93 -28.77
C ALA A 625 -12.42 6.13 -27.62
N ALA A 626 -11.19 6.45 -27.95
CA ALA A 626 -10.16 6.77 -26.96
C ALA A 626 -10.55 8.00 -26.16
N GLY A 627 -10.29 8.00 -24.85
CA GLY A 627 -10.59 9.10 -23.95
C GLY A 627 -12.05 9.21 -23.50
N SER A 628 -12.95 8.33 -23.95
CA SER A 628 -14.33 8.26 -23.50
C SER A 628 -14.56 6.97 -22.71
N ALA A 629 -15.33 7.04 -21.64
CA ALA A 629 -15.67 5.85 -20.84
C ALA A 629 -16.41 4.80 -21.68
N GLY A 630 -16.20 3.55 -21.37
CA GLY A 630 -16.92 2.41 -21.90
C GLY A 630 -17.56 1.61 -20.78
N GLU A 631 -18.66 0.93 -21.08
CA GLU A 631 -19.39 0.15 -20.09
C GLU A 631 -19.64 -1.27 -20.60
N ILE A 632 -19.62 -2.21 -19.67
CA ILE A 632 -19.97 -3.61 -19.93
C ILE A 632 -20.87 -4.14 -18.81
N ASP A 633 -21.92 -4.83 -19.23
CA ASP A 633 -22.86 -5.57 -18.40
C ASP A 633 -22.93 -7.00 -18.94
N VAL A 634 -22.57 -7.99 -18.10
CA VAL A 634 -22.53 -9.40 -18.52
C VAL A 634 -23.18 -10.29 -17.48
N VAL A 635 -24.19 -11.04 -17.93
CA VAL A 635 -24.84 -12.08 -17.12
C VAL A 635 -24.44 -13.46 -17.62
N SER A 636 -23.99 -14.31 -16.70
CA SER A 636 -23.77 -15.74 -16.95
C SER A 636 -24.95 -16.56 -16.45
N HIS A 637 -25.59 -17.29 -17.36
CA HIS A 637 -26.70 -18.20 -17.00
C HIS A 637 -26.22 -19.56 -16.49
N ALA A 638 -24.91 -19.77 -16.39
CA ALA A 638 -24.33 -21.07 -16.00
C ALA A 638 -24.59 -21.42 -14.53
N SER A 639 -24.67 -20.41 -13.66
CA SER A 639 -24.95 -20.58 -12.22
C SER A 639 -26.38 -21.10 -11.96
N GLY A 640 -27.34 -20.76 -12.83
CA GLY A 640 -28.77 -20.98 -12.59
C GLY A 640 -29.37 -20.01 -11.56
N VAL A 641 -28.69 -18.89 -11.32
CA VAL A 641 -29.14 -17.81 -10.45
C VAL A 641 -29.44 -16.59 -11.33
N GLY A 642 -30.63 -16.05 -11.22
CA GLY A 642 -31.03 -14.82 -11.89
C GLY A 642 -30.70 -13.60 -11.07
N ASP A 643 -30.94 -12.42 -11.63
CA ASP A 643 -30.75 -11.18 -10.92
C ASP A 643 -31.72 -11.05 -9.74
N PRO A 644 -31.22 -10.67 -8.55
CA PRO A 644 -32.08 -10.37 -7.44
C PRO A 644 -32.92 -9.12 -7.76
N PRO A 645 -34.20 -9.10 -7.36
CA PRO A 645 -35.01 -7.89 -7.48
C PRO A 645 -34.49 -6.81 -6.53
N VAL A 646 -34.41 -5.58 -7.01
CA VAL A 646 -34.15 -4.41 -6.16
C VAL A 646 -35.40 -4.19 -5.30
N LEU A 647 -35.22 -4.14 -3.99
CA LEU A 647 -36.30 -3.89 -3.04
C LEU A 647 -36.66 -2.40 -3.01
N PRO A 648 -37.89 -2.04 -2.64
CA PRO A 648 -38.22 -0.66 -2.33
C PRO A 648 -37.30 -0.09 -1.25
N VAL A 649 -37.02 1.21 -1.32
CA VAL A 649 -36.21 1.90 -0.32
C VAL A 649 -36.82 1.71 1.07
N ALA A 650 -36.06 1.13 1.98
CA ALA A 650 -36.45 1.01 3.38
C ALA A 650 -35.96 2.26 4.15
N LEU A 651 -36.85 2.84 4.92
CA LEU A 651 -36.57 3.99 5.77
C LEU A 651 -36.56 3.56 7.23
N SER A 652 -35.57 4.00 7.97
CA SER A 652 -35.51 3.82 9.42
C SER A 652 -34.76 4.99 10.05
N ALA A 653 -34.86 5.09 11.37
CA ALA A 653 -34.09 6.02 12.17
C ALA A 653 -33.50 5.29 13.36
N GLY A 654 -32.42 5.80 13.88
CA GLY A 654 -31.74 5.21 15.03
C GLY A 654 -30.88 6.22 15.75
N THR A 655 -30.09 5.71 16.66
CA THR A 655 -29.11 6.48 17.41
C THR A 655 -27.83 5.70 17.46
N LEU A 656 -26.73 6.31 17.06
CA LEU A 656 -25.39 5.81 17.29
C LEU A 656 -25.07 6.03 18.76
N ASN A 657 -24.99 4.94 19.51
CA ASN A 657 -24.68 4.99 20.94
C ASN A 657 -23.18 4.71 21.14
N GLY A 658 -22.58 5.40 22.07
CA GLY A 658 -21.16 5.34 22.32
C GLY A 658 -20.42 6.53 21.72
N GLY A 659 -19.09 6.47 21.80
CA GLY A 659 -18.22 7.55 21.34
C GLY A 659 -18.17 8.76 22.28
N SER A 660 -17.40 9.78 21.89
CA SER A 660 -17.12 10.96 22.71
C SER A 660 -18.28 11.97 22.78
N HIS A 661 -19.15 12.01 21.77
CA HIS A 661 -20.29 12.91 21.72
C HIS A 661 -21.59 12.30 22.25
N GLY A 662 -21.54 11.07 22.75
CA GLY A 662 -22.74 10.40 23.25
C GLY A 662 -23.70 9.99 22.13
N PRO A 663 -25.00 9.85 22.42
CA PRO A 663 -25.94 9.37 21.42
C PRO A 663 -26.11 10.36 20.26
N VAL A 664 -25.73 9.96 19.04
CA VAL A 664 -25.91 10.77 17.81
C VAL A 664 -27.07 10.19 17.00
N PRO A 665 -28.20 10.91 16.85
CA PRO A 665 -29.32 10.45 16.04
C PRO A 665 -28.98 10.37 14.55
N TYR A 666 -29.53 9.39 13.84
CA TYR A 666 -29.40 9.29 12.39
C TYR A 666 -30.71 8.88 11.71
N GLN A 667 -30.84 9.28 10.46
CA GLN A 667 -31.78 8.73 9.52
C GLN A 667 -31.08 7.76 8.57
N ARG A 668 -31.75 6.68 8.21
CA ARG A 668 -31.18 5.61 7.39
C ARG A 668 -32.09 5.28 6.22
N ARG A 669 -31.53 5.24 5.03
CA ARG A 669 -32.16 4.78 3.79
C ARG A 669 -31.39 3.58 3.27
N THR A 670 -32.09 2.44 3.13
CA THR A 670 -31.42 1.20 2.67
C THR A 670 -31.95 0.81 1.30
N LEU A 671 -31.03 0.65 0.35
CA LEU A 671 -31.23 -0.02 -0.92
C LEU A 671 -30.68 -1.44 -0.80
N ASP A 672 -31.53 -2.43 -0.94
CA ASP A 672 -31.12 -3.83 -0.84
C ASP A 672 -31.78 -4.69 -1.92
N TRP A 673 -31.35 -5.92 -2.01
CA TRP A 673 -31.85 -6.90 -2.95
C TRP A 673 -32.67 -7.97 -2.25
N GLY A 674 -33.76 -8.37 -2.92
CA GLY A 674 -34.50 -9.56 -2.52
C GLY A 674 -33.72 -10.84 -2.89
N PRO A 675 -34.28 -12.00 -2.54
CA PRO A 675 -33.68 -13.28 -2.92
C PRO A 675 -33.55 -13.42 -4.43
N ALA A 676 -32.36 -13.80 -4.88
CA ALA A 676 -32.12 -14.06 -6.30
C ALA A 676 -32.97 -15.25 -6.77
N PRO A 677 -33.73 -15.13 -7.87
CA PRO A 677 -34.58 -16.20 -8.36
C PRO A 677 -33.75 -17.32 -8.98
N ALA A 678 -34.21 -18.56 -8.83
CA ALA A 678 -33.66 -19.67 -9.61
C ALA A 678 -34.09 -19.57 -11.07
N ILE A 679 -33.13 -19.69 -11.99
CA ILE A 679 -33.37 -19.72 -13.44
C ILE A 679 -32.80 -21.01 -14.03
N PRO A 680 -33.26 -21.45 -15.21
CA PRO A 680 -32.65 -22.59 -15.88
C PRO A 680 -31.16 -22.37 -16.17
N LYS A 681 -30.32 -23.32 -15.76
CA LYS A 681 -28.90 -23.31 -16.14
C LYS A 681 -28.72 -23.41 -17.65
N ALA A 682 -27.98 -22.50 -18.22
CA ALA A 682 -27.67 -22.47 -19.64
C ALA A 682 -26.20 -22.15 -19.90
N ASP A 683 -25.60 -22.75 -20.90
CA ASP A 683 -24.28 -22.40 -21.41
C ASP A 683 -24.37 -21.15 -22.28
N GLN A 684 -24.70 -20.01 -21.62
CA GLN A 684 -25.05 -18.75 -22.26
C GLN A 684 -24.50 -17.57 -21.49
N LEU A 685 -24.10 -16.55 -22.22
CA LEU A 685 -23.74 -15.21 -21.76
C LEU A 685 -24.65 -14.20 -22.45
N ASP A 686 -25.26 -13.33 -21.68
CA ASP A 686 -25.87 -12.09 -22.17
C ASP A 686 -24.85 -10.97 -21.94
N VAL A 687 -24.49 -10.26 -23.00
CA VAL A 687 -23.42 -9.26 -23.01
C VAL A 687 -23.98 -7.97 -23.58
N THR A 688 -24.05 -6.93 -22.79
CA THR A 688 -24.38 -5.56 -23.23
C THR A 688 -23.14 -4.71 -23.10
N VAL A 689 -22.79 -3.95 -24.13
CA VAL A 689 -21.61 -3.08 -24.12
C VAL A 689 -21.92 -1.72 -24.77
N THR A 690 -21.33 -0.69 -24.17
CA THR A 690 -21.30 0.67 -24.70
C THR A 690 -19.85 1.09 -24.87
N ASN A 691 -19.50 1.64 -26.03
CA ASN A 691 -18.16 2.16 -26.37
C ASN A 691 -17.00 1.15 -26.19
N LEU A 692 -17.22 -0.17 -26.23
CA LEU A 692 -16.14 -1.15 -26.18
C LEU A 692 -15.93 -1.84 -27.53
N SER A 693 -14.67 -1.93 -27.96
CA SER A 693 -14.25 -2.63 -29.18
C SER A 693 -13.89 -4.10 -28.93
N SER A 694 -13.48 -4.45 -27.69
CA SER A 694 -13.16 -5.84 -27.35
C SER A 694 -13.38 -6.15 -25.87
N VAL A 695 -13.70 -7.43 -25.62
CA VAL A 695 -13.74 -8.05 -24.29
C VAL A 695 -13.30 -9.50 -24.39
N THR A 696 -12.61 -9.98 -23.34
CA THR A 696 -12.29 -11.41 -23.16
C THR A 696 -12.98 -11.90 -21.89
N VAL A 697 -13.81 -12.94 -22.02
CA VAL A 697 -14.50 -13.62 -20.90
C VAL A 697 -13.69 -14.84 -20.52
N ASP A 698 -13.33 -15.00 -19.25
CA ASP A 698 -12.73 -16.24 -18.72
C ASP A 698 -13.83 -17.29 -18.49
N ALA A 699 -13.90 -18.28 -19.38
CA ALA A 699 -14.98 -19.27 -19.39
C ALA A 699 -15.07 -20.10 -18.09
N PRO A 700 -13.98 -20.61 -17.50
CA PRO A 700 -14.03 -21.32 -16.22
C PRO A 700 -14.60 -20.50 -15.08
N ARG A 701 -14.22 -19.23 -14.97
CA ARG A 701 -14.69 -18.33 -13.91
C ARG A 701 -16.14 -17.89 -14.12
N ALA A 702 -16.54 -17.64 -15.37
CA ALA A 702 -17.92 -17.37 -15.75
C ALA A 702 -18.81 -18.63 -15.70
N GLY A 703 -18.24 -19.83 -15.42
CA GLY A 703 -18.97 -21.10 -15.35
C GLY A 703 -19.44 -21.65 -16.70
N VAL A 704 -19.10 -21.04 -17.82
CA VAL A 704 -19.56 -21.42 -19.15
C VAL A 704 -18.57 -22.33 -19.88
N SER A 705 -19.02 -23.01 -20.91
CA SER A 705 -18.15 -23.80 -21.78
C SER A 705 -17.26 -22.89 -22.65
N CYS A 706 -16.27 -23.48 -23.29
CA CYS A 706 -15.44 -22.78 -24.26
C CYS A 706 -16.13 -22.43 -25.60
N ASN A 707 -17.41 -22.61 -25.68
CA ASN A 707 -18.23 -22.25 -26.87
C ASN A 707 -19.68 -21.92 -26.42
N PRO A 708 -19.86 -20.98 -25.46
CA PRO A 708 -21.19 -20.62 -24.99
C PRO A 708 -22.01 -19.96 -26.10
N LYS A 709 -23.31 -19.95 -25.94
CA LYS A 709 -24.16 -19.01 -26.66
C LYS A 709 -23.89 -17.60 -26.15
N ILE A 710 -23.65 -16.64 -27.02
CA ILE A 710 -23.44 -15.23 -26.67
C ILE A 710 -24.55 -14.42 -27.30
N ASN A 711 -25.36 -13.80 -26.50
CA ASN A 711 -26.32 -12.78 -26.91
C ASN A 711 -25.64 -11.40 -26.72
N LEU A 712 -25.17 -10.81 -27.79
CA LEU A 712 -24.46 -9.53 -27.76
C LEU A 712 -25.40 -8.39 -28.14
N LYS A 713 -25.51 -7.41 -27.28
CA LYS A 713 -26.05 -6.08 -27.57
C LYS A 713 -24.87 -5.10 -27.52
N SER A 714 -24.73 -4.25 -28.53
CA SER A 714 -23.63 -3.30 -28.62
C SER A 714 -24.04 -2.09 -29.45
N ASP A 715 -23.56 -0.93 -29.07
CA ASP A 715 -23.69 0.32 -29.79
C ASP A 715 -22.75 0.46 -31.00
N GLY A 716 -21.91 -0.57 -31.27
CA GLY A 716 -20.99 -0.61 -32.38
C GLY A 716 -20.18 -1.92 -32.48
N PRO A 717 -19.21 -2.04 -33.41
CA PRO A 717 -18.45 -3.26 -33.58
C PRO A 717 -17.67 -3.68 -32.33
N THR A 718 -18.04 -4.81 -31.71
CA THR A 718 -17.39 -5.36 -30.51
C THR A 718 -16.98 -6.81 -30.77
N GLN A 719 -15.75 -7.16 -30.31
CA GLN A 719 -15.24 -8.51 -30.38
C GLN A 719 -15.27 -9.18 -28.98
N VAL A 720 -16.17 -10.13 -28.78
CA VAL A 720 -16.18 -10.99 -27.60
C VAL A 720 -15.30 -12.23 -27.85
N ARG A 721 -14.31 -12.43 -26.97
CA ARG A 721 -13.40 -13.58 -26.97
C ARG A 721 -13.68 -14.44 -25.74
N ILE A 722 -13.58 -15.75 -25.89
CA ILE A 722 -13.67 -16.69 -24.75
C ILE A 722 -12.25 -17.16 -24.43
N GLY A 723 -11.80 -16.81 -23.24
CA GLY A 723 -10.50 -17.15 -22.63
C GLY A 723 -10.59 -18.31 -21.65
N GLY A 724 -9.50 -18.61 -20.93
CA GLY A 724 -9.44 -19.65 -19.90
C GLY A 724 -9.59 -21.09 -20.43
N CYS A 725 -9.69 -21.28 -21.73
CA CYS A 725 -9.91 -22.58 -22.35
C CYS A 725 -8.61 -23.33 -22.57
N PRO A 726 -8.55 -24.64 -22.23
CA PRO A 726 -7.36 -25.43 -22.47
C PRO A 726 -6.96 -25.42 -23.94
N ALA A 727 -5.70 -25.14 -24.23
CA ALA A 727 -5.18 -25.14 -25.59
C ALA A 727 -4.95 -26.55 -26.10
N LEU A 728 -5.47 -26.86 -27.32
CA LEU A 728 -5.13 -28.10 -28.02
C LEU A 728 -3.78 -27.89 -28.72
N PRO A 729 -2.75 -28.72 -28.43
CA PRO A 729 -1.48 -28.61 -29.14
C PRO A 729 -1.66 -28.84 -30.65
N LEU A 730 -1.34 -27.82 -31.44
CA LEU A 730 -1.36 -27.90 -32.91
C LEU A 730 0.06 -27.99 -33.46
N PRO A 731 0.28 -28.55 -34.66
CA PRO A 731 1.59 -28.56 -35.32
C PRO A 731 2.21 -27.15 -35.38
N SER A 732 3.54 -27.08 -35.35
CA SER A 732 4.28 -25.81 -35.48
C SER A 732 3.86 -25.06 -36.74
N ASN A 733 3.78 -23.73 -36.68
CA ASN A 733 3.50 -22.87 -37.83
C ASN A 733 4.76 -22.50 -38.65
N HIS A 734 5.94 -22.98 -38.22
CA HIS A 734 7.20 -22.79 -38.95
C HIS A 734 7.27 -23.64 -40.22
N ALA A 735 6.65 -24.83 -40.23
CA ALA A 735 6.53 -25.65 -41.41
C ALA A 735 5.36 -25.18 -42.29
N CYS A 736 5.53 -25.25 -43.62
CA CYS A 736 4.42 -24.98 -44.52
C CYS A 736 3.39 -26.14 -44.51
N VAL A 737 2.10 -25.81 -44.70
CA VAL A 737 1.02 -26.77 -44.74
C VAL A 737 0.64 -27.13 -46.18
N ASP A 738 0.68 -28.42 -46.51
CA ASP A 738 0.28 -28.88 -47.85
C ASP A 738 -1.19 -28.57 -48.11
N ARG A 739 -1.43 -27.88 -49.21
CA ARG A 739 -2.75 -27.48 -49.64
C ARG A 739 -3.65 -28.62 -50.06
N ARG A 740 -3.13 -29.71 -50.56
CA ARG A 740 -3.91 -30.83 -51.05
C ARG A 740 -4.52 -31.63 -49.92
N LYS A 741 -3.71 -31.96 -48.91
CA LYS A 741 -4.14 -32.79 -47.79
C LYS A 741 -3.18 -32.54 -46.61
N PHE A 742 -3.68 -31.96 -45.54
CA PHE A 742 -2.89 -31.80 -44.31
C PHE A 742 -3.63 -32.38 -43.12
N THR A 743 -2.92 -33.17 -42.31
CA THR A 743 -3.49 -33.83 -41.14
C THR A 743 -2.98 -33.17 -39.86
N PHE A 744 -3.88 -32.62 -39.10
CA PHE A 744 -3.63 -32.11 -37.77
C PHE A 744 -3.75 -33.26 -36.77
N LYS A 745 -2.67 -33.57 -36.05
CA LYS A 745 -2.68 -34.52 -34.94
C LYS A 745 -3.26 -33.81 -33.71
N LEU A 746 -4.18 -34.49 -33.01
CA LEU A 746 -4.79 -33.99 -31.78
C LEU A 746 -4.16 -34.74 -30.61
N HIS A 747 -3.35 -34.05 -29.85
CA HIS A 747 -2.71 -34.61 -28.65
C HIS A 747 -3.62 -34.37 -27.44
N HIS A 748 -3.88 -35.38 -26.65
CA HIS A 748 -4.67 -35.31 -25.41
C HIS A 748 -4.07 -36.22 -24.33
N ALA A 749 -4.43 -35.97 -23.07
CA ALA A 749 -4.01 -36.87 -21.98
C ALA A 749 -4.70 -38.24 -22.10
N ARG A 750 -4.04 -39.28 -21.61
CA ARG A 750 -4.52 -40.68 -21.73
C ARG A 750 -5.97 -40.93 -21.30
N ARG A 751 -6.46 -40.16 -20.30
CA ARG A 751 -7.81 -40.29 -19.73
C ARG A 751 -8.86 -39.32 -20.32
N ALA A 752 -8.47 -38.41 -21.19
CA ALA A 752 -9.34 -37.35 -21.73
C ALA A 752 -9.50 -37.47 -23.26
N ARG A 753 -10.30 -38.48 -23.68
CA ARG A 753 -10.51 -38.81 -25.12
C ARG A 753 -11.27 -37.69 -25.85
N VAL A 754 -10.88 -37.36 -27.07
CA VAL A 754 -11.59 -36.38 -27.91
C VAL A 754 -12.79 -37.07 -28.60
N VAL A 755 -14.00 -36.63 -28.23
CA VAL A 755 -15.27 -37.24 -28.71
C VAL A 755 -15.97 -36.42 -29.82
N ALA A 756 -15.62 -35.13 -29.94
CA ALA A 756 -16.10 -34.29 -31.04
C ALA A 756 -15.04 -33.27 -31.49
N VAL A 757 -15.02 -32.91 -32.74
CA VAL A 757 -14.10 -31.89 -33.29
C VAL A 757 -14.84 -31.03 -34.32
N LYS A 758 -14.72 -29.71 -34.15
CA LYS A 758 -15.11 -28.71 -35.16
C LYS A 758 -13.83 -27.97 -35.61
N VAL A 759 -13.64 -27.85 -36.94
CA VAL A 759 -12.48 -27.11 -37.48
C VAL A 759 -12.94 -25.98 -38.38
N PHE A 760 -12.39 -24.81 -38.15
CA PHE A 760 -12.66 -23.61 -38.96
C PHE A 760 -11.37 -23.17 -39.68
N VAL A 761 -11.49 -22.76 -40.92
CA VAL A 761 -10.42 -22.15 -41.71
C VAL A 761 -10.88 -20.78 -42.17
N ASN A 762 -10.17 -19.73 -41.78
CA ASN A 762 -10.53 -18.32 -41.97
C ASN A 762 -12.01 -18.07 -41.56
N GLY A 763 -12.40 -18.53 -40.37
CA GLY A 763 -13.75 -18.36 -39.81
C GLY A 763 -14.82 -19.32 -40.36
N LYS A 764 -14.63 -19.94 -41.54
CA LYS A 764 -15.60 -20.87 -42.14
C LYS A 764 -15.40 -22.29 -41.62
N ARG A 765 -16.47 -22.94 -41.13
CA ARG A 765 -16.45 -24.34 -40.66
C ARG A 765 -16.14 -25.29 -41.83
N ARG A 766 -15.07 -26.08 -41.70
CA ARG A 766 -14.61 -27.04 -42.71
C ARG A 766 -14.83 -28.49 -42.32
N VAL A 767 -14.80 -28.79 -41.00
CA VAL A 767 -14.99 -30.13 -40.46
C VAL A 767 -15.88 -30.06 -39.23
N SER A 768 -16.80 -30.99 -39.10
CA SER A 768 -17.52 -31.32 -37.89
C SER A 768 -17.56 -32.85 -37.81
N ARG A 769 -17.00 -33.45 -36.74
CA ARG A 769 -16.90 -34.88 -36.56
C ARG A 769 -17.19 -35.26 -35.12
N ARG A 770 -17.92 -36.37 -34.91
CA ARG A 770 -18.07 -37.04 -33.61
C ARG A 770 -17.43 -38.43 -33.68
N GLY A 771 -16.96 -38.96 -32.57
CA GLY A 771 -16.33 -40.28 -32.47
C GLY A 771 -15.91 -40.60 -31.05
N HIS A 772 -15.40 -41.80 -30.79
CA HIS A 772 -15.01 -42.24 -29.45
C HIS A 772 -13.65 -41.72 -29.01
N ASP A 773 -12.66 -41.60 -29.95
CA ASP A 773 -11.31 -41.12 -29.68
C ASP A 773 -10.70 -40.56 -30.96
N ILE A 774 -10.91 -39.27 -31.21
CA ILE A 774 -10.47 -38.62 -32.44
C ILE A 774 -9.03 -38.13 -32.31
N LYS A 775 -8.05 -38.84 -32.85
CA LYS A 775 -6.63 -38.52 -32.76
C LYS A 775 -6.10 -37.59 -33.84
N ARG A 776 -6.85 -37.43 -34.95
CA ARG A 776 -6.42 -36.63 -36.09
C ARG A 776 -7.59 -36.09 -36.89
N VAL A 777 -7.38 -34.95 -37.51
CA VAL A 777 -8.29 -34.32 -38.45
C VAL A 777 -7.56 -33.93 -39.72
N THR A 778 -8.09 -34.37 -40.88
CA THR A 778 -7.48 -34.09 -42.18
C THR A 778 -8.27 -33.00 -42.90
N LEU A 779 -7.59 -31.94 -43.32
CA LEU A 779 -8.13 -30.87 -44.14
C LEU A 779 -7.61 -31.00 -45.58
N LYS A 780 -8.50 -30.70 -46.52
CA LYS A 780 -8.19 -30.68 -47.95
C LYS A 780 -8.46 -29.27 -48.51
N ARG A 781 -7.88 -28.93 -49.65
CA ARG A 781 -8.11 -27.68 -50.39
C ARG A 781 -7.86 -26.42 -49.55
N LEU A 782 -6.76 -26.41 -48.75
CA LEU A 782 -6.37 -25.28 -47.94
C LEU A 782 -5.96 -24.06 -48.81
N PRO A 783 -6.07 -22.82 -48.30
CA PRO A 783 -5.64 -21.64 -49.04
C PRO A 783 -4.15 -21.68 -49.42
N ARG A 784 -3.78 -21.08 -50.55
CA ARG A 784 -2.37 -20.96 -51.00
C ARG A 784 -1.60 -19.92 -50.20
N ARG A 785 -2.30 -18.88 -49.70
CA ARG A 785 -1.71 -17.78 -48.87
C ARG A 785 -1.80 -18.13 -47.39
N LYS A 786 -1.34 -17.23 -46.57
CA LYS A 786 -1.48 -17.28 -45.11
C LYS A 786 -2.96 -17.49 -44.71
N PHE A 787 -3.25 -18.43 -43.83
CA PHE A 787 -4.60 -18.74 -43.37
C PHE A 787 -4.63 -19.14 -41.89
N LYS A 788 -5.76 -18.88 -41.25
CA LYS A 788 -5.97 -19.13 -39.80
C LYS A 788 -6.79 -20.41 -39.65
N VAL A 789 -6.31 -21.35 -38.82
CA VAL A 789 -7.02 -22.57 -38.44
C VAL A 789 -7.42 -22.48 -36.99
N LYS A 790 -8.72 -22.61 -36.67
CA LYS A 790 -9.23 -22.80 -35.30
C LYS A 790 -9.79 -24.21 -35.21
N ILE A 791 -9.29 -24.97 -34.20
CA ILE A 791 -9.80 -26.33 -33.88
C ILE A 791 -10.45 -26.26 -32.51
N VAL A 792 -11.68 -26.78 -32.43
CA VAL A 792 -12.42 -26.98 -31.19
C VAL A 792 -12.64 -28.47 -31.03
N ALA A 793 -12.01 -29.08 -30.02
CA ALA A 793 -12.09 -30.50 -29.72
C ALA A 793 -12.77 -30.69 -28.36
N THR A 794 -13.92 -31.42 -28.34
CA THR A 794 -14.62 -31.74 -27.09
C THR A 794 -14.11 -33.07 -26.56
N GLN A 795 -13.78 -33.13 -25.30
CA GLN A 795 -13.32 -34.30 -24.56
C GLN A 795 -14.48 -35.12 -23.98
N SER A 796 -14.22 -36.37 -23.60
CA SER A 796 -15.23 -37.26 -23.01
C SER A 796 -15.86 -36.76 -21.73
N GLY A 797 -15.19 -35.87 -20.99
CA GLY A 797 -15.68 -35.19 -19.80
C GLY A 797 -16.46 -33.91 -20.08
N GLY A 798 -16.79 -33.59 -21.37
CA GLY A 798 -17.52 -32.39 -21.74
C GLY A 798 -16.66 -31.15 -21.96
N SER A 799 -15.42 -31.11 -21.45
CA SER A 799 -14.50 -29.98 -21.66
C SER A 799 -14.07 -29.84 -23.11
N ALA A 800 -13.86 -28.61 -23.56
CA ALA A 800 -13.39 -28.32 -24.92
C ALA A 800 -11.93 -27.86 -24.91
N LEU A 801 -11.12 -28.37 -25.83
CA LEU A 801 -9.78 -27.90 -26.13
C LEU A 801 -9.85 -27.04 -27.40
N ILE A 802 -9.36 -25.81 -27.30
CA ILE A 802 -9.36 -24.86 -28.41
C ILE A 802 -7.93 -24.50 -28.78
N SER A 803 -7.63 -24.51 -30.05
CA SER A 803 -6.39 -23.93 -30.57
C SER A 803 -6.61 -23.19 -31.85
N THR A 804 -5.94 -22.06 -31.95
CA THR A 804 -5.94 -21.22 -33.15
C THR A 804 -4.50 -20.95 -33.56
N ARG A 805 -4.16 -21.26 -34.82
CA ARG A 805 -2.86 -20.94 -35.40
C ARG A 805 -2.97 -20.44 -36.84
N THR A 806 -2.01 -19.62 -37.22
CA THR A 806 -1.88 -19.13 -38.59
C THR A 806 -0.77 -19.91 -39.30
N TYR A 807 -1.10 -20.46 -40.42
CA TYR A 807 -0.19 -21.26 -41.26
C TYR A 807 0.05 -20.60 -42.61
N ARG A 808 1.18 -20.98 -43.26
CA ARG A 808 1.47 -20.67 -44.68
C ARG A 808 1.23 -21.91 -45.52
N GLY A 809 0.63 -21.74 -46.68
CA GLY A 809 0.55 -22.83 -47.65
C GLY A 809 1.92 -23.08 -48.34
N CYS A 810 2.26 -24.35 -48.59
CA CYS A 810 3.48 -24.70 -49.33
C CYS A 810 3.38 -24.22 -50.77
N THR A 811 4.33 -23.44 -51.23
CA THR A 811 4.56 -23.16 -52.66
C THR A 811 5.55 -24.19 -53.18
N LYS A 812 5.22 -24.91 -54.27
CA LYS A 812 6.19 -25.77 -54.95
C LYS A 812 7.37 -24.89 -55.42
N SER A 813 8.59 -25.15 -54.93
CA SER A 813 9.80 -24.67 -55.58
C SER A 813 9.80 -25.28 -57.01
N ARG A 814 9.90 -24.43 -58.05
CA ARG A 814 10.22 -24.89 -59.39
C ARG A 814 11.57 -25.62 -59.33
N PRO A 815 11.74 -26.78 -59.90
CA PRO A 815 13.05 -27.41 -60.03
C PRO A 815 13.92 -26.44 -60.85
N THR A 816 15.01 -26.02 -60.32
CA THR A 816 16.08 -25.37 -61.08
C THR A 816 16.69 -26.44 -61.99
N THR A 817 16.43 -26.33 -63.29
CA THR A 817 17.17 -27.06 -64.32
C THR A 817 18.66 -26.67 -64.20
N ARG A 818 19.47 -27.60 -63.67
CA ARG A 818 20.93 -27.51 -63.79
C ARG A 818 21.31 -27.56 -65.28
N GLY A 819 21.77 -26.44 -65.82
CA GLY A 819 22.41 -26.39 -67.08
C GLY A 819 23.67 -27.25 -67.09
N ARG A 820 23.74 -28.23 -67.97
CA ARG A 820 24.96 -28.98 -68.32
C ARG A 820 25.95 -28.01 -68.96
N HIS A 821 27.04 -27.66 -68.30
CA HIS A 821 28.22 -27.11 -69.00
C HIS A 821 28.98 -28.25 -69.69
N HIS A 822 28.94 -28.22 -71.02
CA HIS A 822 29.91 -28.92 -71.82
C HIS A 822 31.29 -28.27 -71.69
N ARG A 823 32.29 -29.05 -71.16
CA ARG A 823 33.67 -28.79 -71.41
C ARG A 823 33.97 -29.08 -72.86
N ARG A 824 34.61 -28.17 -73.56
CA ARG A 824 35.53 -28.44 -74.70
C ARG A 824 36.82 -27.66 -74.44
N SER A 825 37.89 -28.44 -74.48
CA SER A 825 39.32 -28.25 -74.77
C SER A 825 39.92 -26.88 -74.50
#